data_9ff31a30947565b528d5cd074ded7b3c
#
_entry.id   9ff31a30947565b528d5cd074ded7b3c
#
_cell.length_a   1.000
_cell.length_b   1.000
_cell.length_c   1.000
_cell.angle_alpha   90.00
_cell.angle_beta   90.00
_cell.angle_gamma   90.00
#
_symmetry.space_group_name_H-M   'P 1'
#
loop_
_entity.id
_entity.type
_entity.pdbx_description
1 polymer ?
#
loop_
_entity_poly.entity_id
_entity_poly.type
_entity_poly.pdbx_seq_one_letter_code
_entity_poly.pdbx_strand_id
1 'polypeptide(L)'
;MNKQSYVFLDANINLLQLQQQDAANYLNCILENGYLQIIAKASRMQNESKTLIDHILSNTRSLDICSGTLISDVSDHFFTFVMPQSCPAPKQFHRTVTTRDFSHNKLDGFRNELGLANWNSVTDKNCVDEAYEEFWNIYSDAYNRNFPLMRKRFNRNKHKINNFMTNGLLISRNTKKILHRTSISDPSAANIQKYKNFKTIYQRVIRGAKRLYFTSKLEANVGNPKKTWDTLNEILGKRRSTEKIEKINVNGSPTTVPIEIANQFNSFFTAAGQQISDNVRPVNKSAEDYVNYDRVVPDLLLQNTTPEHVKKIIKSLKPKLSSDAQGISTKMVKFVGNEIATPLAHIFNLSLSSGNFPTKLKLCRVIPLYKAGNAMECDNYRPISLLSSISKILEKIVAQKLIDHLLSNDLLYAHQYGFLPNRSTEHNLMQIMNYVSQALNEGNFCIAVFLDLRKAFDVCNHEILLKKLEKMGVRGTSYAWFKNYLAGRSQFVDINGEHSDALSIEISVIQGSILGPILFLCYINDFYSATTLFTALFADDTTGLGKGKNLSLLTAYVNSELQKISNWLRSNKMAINTAKTKFIVFRTRGKKIDPAECRLVYNDNEIGVDEDPSQIYPISRIYNDGEEKSFKLLGILFDEYLSFDDHVSSLCAKISKSLFCLHRIKNFVTNAALKSLYYAMIHSHLAYCINIYGCASATVLNKLIVKQKEAIRVVSLANYRDHTVPLFKKLNILPLNELIMYSALKFMHKYKHNRLPFSFNEIWTTNRARNPDVILRNANNFYVPAHNFATIKTSVFFLPQNLERRQ
;
A
#
# COMPACT_ATOMS: atom_id res chain seq x y z
N MET A 1 27.90 21.73 42.85
CA MET A 1 27.72 22.57 41.63
C MET A 1 26.26 22.91 41.50
N ASN A 2 25.87 24.18 41.73
CA ASN A 2 24.47 24.59 41.52
C ASN A 2 24.16 24.55 40.02
N LYS A 3 23.25 23.69 39.64
CA LYS A 3 22.78 23.61 38.24
C LYS A 3 22.10 24.91 37.84
N GLN A 4 22.45 25.46 36.70
CA GLN A 4 21.75 26.60 36.11
C GLN A 4 20.31 26.19 35.81
N SER A 5 19.35 26.98 36.26
CA SER A 5 17.93 26.72 36.05
C SER A 5 17.22 27.98 35.52
N TYR A 6 16.24 27.74 34.64
CA TYR A 6 15.34 28.75 34.12
C TYR A 6 13.90 28.30 34.37
N VAL A 7 13.09 29.15 34.99
CA VAL A 7 11.68 28.91 35.26
C VAL A 7 10.85 29.86 34.39
N PHE A 8 9.98 29.28 33.55
CA PHE A 8 9.06 30.03 32.71
C PHE A 8 7.65 29.87 33.27
N LEU A 9 6.98 30.98 33.54
CA LEU A 9 5.63 30.94 34.13
C LEU A 9 4.82 32.19 33.75
N ASP A 10 3.50 32.00 33.63
CA ASP A 10 2.53 33.05 33.62
C ASP A 10 2.06 33.24 35.12
N ALA A 11 2.58 34.27 35.76
CA ALA A 11 2.34 34.52 37.20
C ALA A 11 1.05 35.31 37.47
N ASN A 12 0.48 35.91 36.43
CA ASN A 12 -0.63 36.88 36.55
C ASN A 12 -0.35 38.04 37.52
N ILE A 13 0.92 38.28 37.88
CA ILE A 13 1.36 39.39 38.75
C ILE A 13 2.11 40.38 37.88
N ASN A 14 1.69 41.65 37.87
CA ASN A 14 2.29 42.66 37.00
C ASN A 14 3.53 43.29 37.61
N LEU A 15 4.72 42.83 37.22
CA LEU A 15 6.00 43.40 37.73
C LEU A 15 6.37 44.77 37.15
N LEU A 16 5.56 45.39 36.27
CA LEU A 16 5.74 46.79 35.87
C LEU A 16 5.16 47.75 36.91
N GLN A 17 4.39 47.25 37.91
CA GLN A 17 3.74 48.03 38.96
C GLN A 17 4.24 47.61 40.37
N LEU A 18 5.54 47.77 40.60
CA LEU A 18 6.19 47.40 41.85
C LEU A 18 5.68 48.20 43.07
N GLN A 19 4.88 49.23 42.86
CA GLN A 19 4.20 49.99 43.93
C GLN A 19 3.05 49.22 44.61
N GLN A 20 2.57 48.17 43.92
CA GLN A 20 1.55 47.25 44.48
C GLN A 20 2.23 46.25 45.41
N GLN A 21 1.66 46.09 46.61
CA GLN A 21 2.22 45.24 47.68
C GLN A 21 2.45 43.79 47.21
N ASP A 22 1.51 43.24 46.42
CA ASP A 22 1.58 41.86 45.93
C ASP A 22 2.76 41.68 44.96
N ALA A 23 3.02 42.65 44.07
CA ALA A 23 4.14 42.59 43.12
C ALA A 23 5.48 42.73 43.84
N ALA A 24 5.56 43.59 44.87
CA ALA A 24 6.76 43.76 45.68
C ALA A 24 7.05 42.48 46.51
N ASN A 25 6.01 41.95 47.19
CA ASN A 25 6.15 40.70 47.94
C ASN A 25 6.58 39.50 47.06
N TYR A 26 5.99 39.39 45.90
CA TYR A 26 6.36 38.35 44.94
C TYR A 26 7.82 38.50 44.48
N LEU A 27 8.27 39.71 44.16
CA LEU A 27 9.64 39.94 43.73
C LEU A 27 10.64 39.63 44.84
N ASN A 28 10.31 40.03 46.13
CA ASN A 28 11.13 39.69 47.26
C ASN A 28 11.24 38.17 47.48
N CYS A 29 10.12 37.44 47.36
CA CYS A 29 10.14 36.00 47.45
C CYS A 29 11.04 35.35 46.38
N ILE A 30 11.02 35.83 45.12
CA ILE A 30 11.90 35.37 44.05
C ILE A 30 13.38 35.59 44.42
N LEU A 31 13.73 36.79 44.92
CA LEU A 31 15.08 37.15 45.29
C LEU A 31 15.59 36.35 46.50
N GLU A 32 14.77 36.13 47.51
CA GLU A 32 15.06 35.32 48.71
C GLU A 32 15.39 33.86 48.34
N ASN A 33 14.71 33.35 47.29
CA ASN A 33 14.98 32.00 46.78
C ASN A 33 16.14 31.94 45.76
N GLY A 34 16.90 33.02 45.63
CA GLY A 34 18.10 33.09 44.79
C GLY A 34 17.83 33.14 43.27
N TYR A 35 16.62 33.55 42.86
CA TYR A 35 16.27 33.74 41.45
C TYR A 35 16.21 35.24 41.11
N LEU A 36 16.44 35.56 39.85
CA LEU A 36 16.32 36.87 39.25
C LEU A 36 15.32 36.85 38.11
N GLN A 37 14.43 37.83 38.06
CA GLN A 37 13.58 38.05 36.87
C GLN A 37 14.41 38.68 35.75
N ILE A 38 14.48 38.02 34.60
CA ILE A 38 15.34 38.43 33.49
C ILE A 38 14.59 39.13 32.34
N ILE A 39 13.29 39.23 32.39
CA ILE A 39 12.45 39.99 31.44
C ILE A 39 12.00 41.28 32.08
N ALA A 40 12.35 42.44 31.50
CA ALA A 40 11.99 43.76 32.02
C ALA A 40 10.94 44.52 31.19
N LYS A 41 10.52 43.95 30.05
CA LYS A 41 9.54 44.56 29.15
C LYS A 41 8.19 43.83 29.24
N ALA A 42 7.10 44.60 28.96
CA ALA A 42 5.77 44.04 28.96
C ALA A 42 5.68 42.73 28.17
N SER A 43 5.06 41.70 28.74
CA SER A 43 4.80 40.41 28.11
C SER A 43 3.36 40.30 27.58
N ARG A 44 2.47 41.19 27.99
CA ARG A 44 1.08 41.27 27.53
C ARG A 44 0.64 42.70 27.26
N MET A 45 -0.21 42.87 26.24
CA MET A 45 -0.83 44.13 25.89
C MET A 45 -2.30 43.93 25.59
N GLN A 46 -3.17 44.55 26.37
CA GLN A 46 -4.61 44.51 26.19
C GLN A 46 -5.13 45.96 26.14
N ASN A 47 -5.66 46.36 24.98
CA ASN A 47 -6.03 47.76 24.71
C ASN A 47 -4.85 48.71 24.98
N GLU A 48 -4.95 49.63 25.92
CA GLU A 48 -3.90 50.60 26.32
C GLU A 48 -3.02 50.11 27.47
N SER A 49 -3.42 49.03 28.14
CA SER A 49 -2.70 48.50 29.30
C SER A 49 -1.53 47.59 28.87
N LYS A 50 -0.38 47.84 29.48
CA LYS A 50 0.86 47.05 29.32
C LYS A 50 1.16 46.36 30.62
N THR A 51 1.29 45.04 30.64
CA THR A 51 1.58 44.23 31.83
C THR A 51 2.76 43.29 31.59
N LEU A 52 3.56 43.04 32.62
CA LEU A 52 4.59 42.02 32.65
C LEU A 52 4.13 40.93 33.60
N ILE A 53 3.45 39.93 33.05
CA ILE A 53 2.84 38.82 33.78
C ILE A 53 3.44 37.47 33.41
N ASP A 54 4.11 37.36 32.28
CA ASP A 54 4.89 36.18 31.87
C ASP A 54 6.34 36.39 32.28
N HIS A 55 6.80 35.63 33.26
CA HIS A 55 8.11 35.78 33.86
C HIS A 55 9.07 34.70 33.40
N ILE A 56 10.37 35.07 33.30
CA ILE A 56 11.46 34.10 33.19
C ILE A 56 12.42 34.37 34.36
N LEU A 57 12.48 33.39 35.25
CA LEU A 57 13.33 33.46 36.44
C LEU A 57 14.60 32.62 36.20
N SER A 58 15.75 33.10 36.68
CA SER A 58 17.00 32.37 36.60
C SER A 58 17.84 32.52 37.85
N ASN A 59 18.47 31.44 38.30
CA ASN A 59 19.46 31.44 39.37
C ASN A 59 20.89 31.75 38.86
N THR A 60 21.04 32.08 37.58
CA THR A 60 22.33 32.38 36.94
C THR A 60 22.64 33.87 37.05
N ARG A 61 23.77 34.24 37.66
CA ARG A 61 24.29 35.62 37.76
C ARG A 61 25.16 36.02 36.58
N SER A 62 25.26 35.17 35.55
CA SER A 62 26.06 35.42 34.34
C SER A 62 25.45 36.54 33.50
N LEU A 63 26.26 37.52 33.08
CA LEU A 63 25.89 38.59 32.15
C LEU A 63 25.75 38.12 30.70
N ASP A 64 26.09 36.88 30.41
CA ASP A 64 26.08 36.27 29.05
C ASP A 64 24.69 35.76 28.64
N ILE A 65 23.62 36.42 29.04
CA ILE A 65 22.25 36.05 28.69
C ILE A 65 21.59 37.17 27.88
N CYS A 66 21.11 36.84 26.70
CA CYS A 66 20.20 37.71 25.93
C CYS A 66 18.76 37.29 26.21
N SER A 67 17.94 38.15 26.77
CA SER A 67 16.52 37.90 27.04
C SER A 67 15.65 39.03 26.50
N GLY A 68 14.38 38.77 26.33
CA GLY A 68 13.44 39.76 25.84
C GLY A 68 12.07 39.25 25.48
N THR A 69 11.27 40.15 24.91
CA THR A 69 9.92 39.83 24.39
C THR A 69 9.87 40.01 22.89
N LEU A 70 9.29 39.04 22.17
CA LEU A 70 9.02 39.12 20.75
C LEU A 70 7.55 39.48 20.53
N ILE A 71 7.31 40.61 19.92
CA ILE A 71 5.98 41.09 19.59
C ILE A 71 5.33 40.14 18.60
N SER A 72 4.23 39.52 19.00
CA SER A 72 3.43 38.57 18.19
C SER A 72 1.98 39.03 18.14
N ASP A 73 1.28 38.72 17.05
CA ASP A 73 -0.17 38.91 16.87
C ASP A 73 -0.97 37.62 16.94
N VAL A 74 -0.37 36.55 17.49
CA VAL A 74 -1.00 35.23 17.68
C VAL A 74 -1.95 35.25 18.88
N SER A 75 -1.56 35.94 19.96
CA SER A 75 -2.31 36.13 21.22
C SER A 75 -2.09 37.57 21.69
N ASP A 76 -2.75 37.99 22.74
CA ASP A 76 -2.49 39.23 23.52
C ASP A 76 -1.22 39.13 24.35
N HIS A 77 -0.69 37.92 24.61
CA HIS A 77 0.63 37.68 25.16
C HIS A 77 1.72 37.66 24.09
N PHE A 78 2.90 38.22 24.39
CA PHE A 78 4.08 38.20 23.59
C PHE A 78 4.95 36.98 23.94
N PHE A 79 5.71 36.48 23.01
CA PHE A 79 6.68 35.42 23.31
C PHE A 79 7.83 35.99 24.14
N THR A 80 8.04 35.44 25.32
CA THR A 80 9.26 35.72 26.12
C THR A 80 10.34 34.74 25.73
N PHE A 81 11.62 35.14 25.72
CA PHE A 81 12.74 34.27 25.41
C PHE A 81 13.98 34.57 26.23
N VAL A 82 14.79 33.56 26.43
CA VAL A 82 16.15 33.64 26.96
C VAL A 82 17.09 32.84 26.05
N MET A 83 18.25 33.41 25.77
CA MET A 83 19.26 32.81 24.96
C MET A 83 20.63 33.02 25.63
N PRO A 84 21.28 31.94 26.13
CA PRO A 84 22.65 32.02 26.63
C PRO A 84 23.60 32.35 25.47
N GLN A 85 24.48 33.34 25.64
CA GLN A 85 25.42 33.74 24.58
C GLN A 85 26.50 32.69 24.32
N SER A 86 26.80 31.86 25.33
CA SER A 86 27.75 30.73 25.24
C SER A 86 27.28 29.57 24.36
N CYS A 87 26.02 29.53 23.89
CA CYS A 87 25.57 28.54 22.95
C CYS A 87 26.19 28.79 21.57
N PRO A 88 27.09 27.92 21.07
CA PRO A 88 27.61 28.07 19.72
C PRO A 88 26.42 28.05 18.75
N ALA A 89 26.41 29.02 17.84
CA ALA A 89 25.39 29.02 16.78
C ALA A 89 25.40 27.64 16.10
N PRO A 90 24.26 26.97 15.93
CA PRO A 90 24.23 25.68 15.29
C PRO A 90 24.93 25.81 13.95
N LYS A 91 26.01 25.04 13.75
CA LYS A 91 26.74 24.99 12.48
C LYS A 91 25.71 24.77 11.37
N GLN A 92 25.56 25.76 10.49
CA GLN A 92 24.69 25.57 9.32
C GLN A 92 25.34 24.51 8.45
N PHE A 93 24.92 23.27 8.63
CA PHE A 93 25.30 22.20 7.70
C PHE A 93 24.62 22.51 6.36
N HIS A 94 25.38 23.11 5.46
CA HIS A 94 24.99 23.24 4.07
C HIS A 94 25.03 21.83 3.48
N ARG A 95 23.87 21.16 3.45
CA ARG A 95 23.76 19.85 2.82
C ARG A 95 23.96 20.04 1.31
N THR A 96 25.07 19.55 0.79
CA THR A 96 25.28 19.44 -0.65
C THR A 96 24.52 18.22 -1.15
N VAL A 97 23.66 18.38 -2.13
CA VAL A 97 22.93 17.28 -2.76
C VAL A 97 23.40 17.16 -4.19
N THR A 98 23.85 15.97 -4.57
CA THR A 98 24.17 15.66 -5.97
C THR A 98 22.87 15.36 -6.71
N THR A 99 22.61 16.06 -7.80
CA THR A 99 21.35 15.96 -8.58
C THR A 99 21.64 16.21 -10.05
N ARG A 100 20.75 15.65 -10.91
CA ARG A 100 20.75 15.95 -12.34
C ARG A 100 19.68 17.02 -12.63
N ASP A 101 19.89 17.81 -13.68
CA ASP A 101 18.95 18.83 -14.13
C ASP A 101 18.14 18.32 -15.31
N PHE A 102 16.84 18.13 -15.10
CA PHE A 102 15.87 17.67 -16.11
C PHE A 102 15.00 18.83 -16.62
N SER A 103 15.60 19.99 -16.94
CA SER A 103 14.92 21.10 -17.61
C SER A 103 14.45 20.72 -19.02
N HIS A 104 13.42 21.40 -19.54
CA HIS A 104 12.83 21.09 -20.86
C HIS A 104 13.87 21.09 -21.98
N ASN A 105 14.73 22.11 -22.04
CA ASN A 105 15.76 22.20 -23.07
C ASN A 105 16.71 20.99 -23.07
N LYS A 106 17.07 20.49 -21.86
CA LYS A 106 17.92 19.31 -21.73
C LYS A 106 17.20 18.00 -22.10
N LEU A 107 15.92 17.93 -21.76
CA LEU A 107 15.08 16.81 -22.18
C LEU A 107 14.95 16.76 -23.70
N ASP A 108 14.70 17.88 -24.34
CA ASP A 108 14.58 17.96 -25.80
C ASP A 108 15.93 17.68 -26.49
N GLY A 109 17.05 18.19 -25.91
CA GLY A 109 18.40 17.84 -26.34
C GLY A 109 18.67 16.34 -26.34
N PHE A 110 18.34 15.67 -25.23
CA PHE A 110 18.48 14.21 -25.09
C PHE A 110 17.64 13.43 -26.12
N ARG A 111 16.39 13.86 -26.35
CA ARG A 111 15.53 13.24 -27.36
C ARG A 111 16.09 13.40 -28.76
N ASN A 112 16.52 14.62 -29.11
CA ASN A 112 17.08 14.93 -30.43
C ASN A 112 18.36 14.13 -30.69
N GLU A 113 19.25 14.02 -29.70
CA GLU A 113 20.48 13.26 -29.81
C GLU A 113 20.23 11.77 -30.05
N LEU A 114 19.28 11.15 -29.33
CA LEU A 114 18.89 9.76 -29.56
C LEU A 114 18.13 9.56 -30.89
N GLY A 115 17.39 10.58 -31.36
CA GLY A 115 16.74 10.56 -32.65
C GLY A 115 17.71 10.61 -33.83
N LEU A 116 18.87 11.23 -33.67
CA LEU A 116 19.94 11.34 -34.66
C LEU A 116 21.01 10.22 -34.50
N ALA A 117 20.93 9.40 -33.46
CA ALA A 117 21.90 8.36 -33.19
C ALA A 117 21.88 7.28 -34.31
N ASN A 118 23.06 6.83 -34.69
CA ASN A 118 23.20 5.71 -35.63
C ASN A 118 22.95 4.39 -34.92
N TRP A 119 21.75 3.85 -35.06
CA TRP A 119 21.34 2.58 -34.46
C TRP A 119 21.77 1.36 -35.28
N ASN A 120 22.40 1.53 -36.46
CA ASN A 120 22.89 0.40 -37.28
C ASN A 120 23.96 -0.39 -36.52
N SER A 121 24.82 0.29 -35.74
CA SER A 121 25.81 -0.40 -34.90
C SER A 121 25.18 -1.37 -33.89
N VAL A 122 23.92 -1.17 -33.50
CA VAL A 122 23.15 -2.09 -32.66
C VAL A 122 22.47 -3.17 -33.48
N THR A 123 21.86 -2.80 -34.60
CA THR A 123 21.06 -3.73 -35.43
C THR A 123 21.91 -4.68 -36.28
N ASP A 124 23.20 -4.37 -36.50
CA ASP A 124 24.15 -5.23 -37.19
C ASP A 124 24.75 -6.33 -36.29
N LYS A 125 24.51 -6.23 -34.96
CA LYS A 125 24.96 -7.26 -34.01
C LYS A 125 24.03 -8.47 -34.00
N ASN A 126 24.63 -9.65 -33.94
CA ASN A 126 23.92 -10.93 -33.85
C ASN A 126 23.96 -11.55 -32.44
N CYS A 127 24.73 -10.97 -31.53
CA CYS A 127 24.78 -11.38 -30.13
C CYS A 127 23.96 -10.43 -29.27
N VAL A 128 23.12 -10.98 -28.36
CA VAL A 128 22.23 -10.23 -27.49
C VAL A 128 23.00 -9.28 -26.58
N ASP A 129 24.08 -9.77 -25.96
CA ASP A 129 24.87 -8.99 -25.01
C ASP A 129 25.64 -7.86 -25.70
N GLU A 130 26.22 -8.13 -26.89
CA GLU A 130 26.90 -7.10 -27.68
C GLU A 130 25.93 -6.02 -28.17
N ALA A 131 24.76 -6.42 -28.68
CA ALA A 131 23.74 -5.49 -29.15
C ALA A 131 23.22 -4.62 -27.97
N TYR A 132 23.04 -5.21 -26.79
CA TYR A 132 22.62 -4.46 -25.62
C TYR A 132 23.73 -3.55 -25.10
N GLU A 133 24.99 -3.98 -25.12
CA GLU A 133 26.15 -3.19 -24.74
C GLU A 133 26.26 -1.92 -25.59
N GLU A 134 26.18 -2.07 -26.90
CA GLU A 134 26.27 -0.96 -27.86
C GLU A 134 25.10 0.01 -27.68
N PHE A 135 23.86 -0.52 -27.54
CA PHE A 135 22.70 0.28 -27.19
C PHE A 135 22.93 1.07 -25.90
N TRP A 136 23.45 0.39 -24.89
CA TRP A 136 23.66 1.02 -23.58
C TRP A 136 24.72 2.14 -23.65
N ASN A 137 25.80 1.96 -24.39
CA ASN A 137 26.82 2.97 -24.57
C ASN A 137 26.24 4.22 -25.21
N ILE A 138 25.51 4.08 -26.34
CA ILE A 138 24.87 5.23 -27.01
C ILE A 138 23.89 5.94 -26.06
N TYR A 139 23.02 5.17 -25.39
CA TYR A 139 22.00 5.71 -24.49
C TYR A 139 22.63 6.40 -23.28
N SER A 140 23.60 5.76 -22.59
CA SER A 140 24.22 6.28 -21.38
C SER A 140 25.07 7.52 -21.65
N ASP A 141 25.76 7.56 -22.78
CA ASP A 141 26.57 8.73 -23.18
C ASP A 141 25.69 9.93 -23.47
N ALA A 142 24.62 9.77 -24.26
CA ALA A 142 23.64 10.82 -24.50
C ALA A 142 22.99 11.28 -23.18
N TYR A 143 22.66 10.32 -22.28
CA TYR A 143 22.08 10.65 -20.98
C TYR A 143 23.02 11.45 -20.09
N ASN A 144 24.29 11.06 -20.01
CA ASN A 144 25.28 11.76 -19.17
C ASN A 144 25.68 13.13 -19.73
N ARG A 145 25.75 13.30 -21.06
CA ARG A 145 26.00 14.60 -21.71
C ARG A 145 24.87 15.59 -21.42
N ASN A 146 23.61 15.16 -21.58
CA ASN A 146 22.48 16.06 -21.37
C ASN A 146 22.16 16.29 -19.88
N PHE A 147 22.42 15.33 -19.03
CA PHE A 147 22.07 15.38 -17.60
C PHE A 147 23.31 15.10 -16.70
N PRO A 148 24.36 15.94 -16.75
CA PRO A 148 25.52 15.74 -15.89
C PRO A 148 25.16 15.82 -14.41
N LEU A 149 25.89 15.11 -13.58
CA LEU A 149 25.75 15.18 -12.13
C LEU A 149 26.26 16.52 -11.61
N MET A 150 25.38 17.28 -10.98
CA MET A 150 25.71 18.59 -10.42
C MET A 150 25.57 18.58 -8.90
N ARG A 151 26.55 19.14 -8.19
CA ARG A 151 26.48 19.39 -6.75
C ARG A 151 25.74 20.70 -6.51
N LYS A 152 24.53 20.64 -5.93
CA LYS A 152 23.76 21.85 -5.55
C LYS A 152 23.70 22.01 -4.03
N ARG A 153 23.97 23.20 -3.52
CA ARG A 153 23.76 23.52 -2.11
C ARG A 153 22.25 23.57 -1.86
N PHE A 154 21.77 22.75 -0.91
CA PHE A 154 20.38 22.73 -0.52
C PHE A 154 20.07 23.95 0.36
N ASN A 155 19.34 24.93 -0.19
CA ASN A 155 18.89 26.09 0.58
C ASN A 155 17.53 25.81 1.22
N ARG A 156 17.55 25.47 2.52
CA ARG A 156 16.35 25.15 3.29
C ARG A 156 15.33 26.31 3.34
N ASN A 157 15.76 27.54 3.17
CA ASN A 157 14.90 28.73 3.27
C ASN A 157 14.09 28.98 2.00
N LYS A 158 14.59 28.61 0.80
CA LYS A 158 13.83 28.72 -0.46
C LYS A 158 12.60 27.83 -0.51
N HIS A 159 12.55 26.75 0.28
CA HIS A 159 11.43 25.78 0.31
C HIS A 159 10.41 26.05 1.43
N LYS A 160 10.54 27.15 2.22
CA LYS A 160 9.62 27.49 3.31
C LYS A 160 8.45 28.39 2.90
N ILE A 161 8.45 28.97 1.70
CA ILE A 161 7.36 29.82 1.25
C ILE A 161 6.24 28.90 0.73
N ASN A 162 5.08 28.97 1.41
CA ASN A 162 3.89 28.27 0.94
C ASN A 162 3.50 28.76 -0.47
N ASN A 163 3.32 27.87 -1.42
CA ASN A 163 3.09 28.20 -2.83
C ASN A 163 1.79 29.01 -3.10
N PHE A 164 0.88 29.12 -2.13
CA PHE A 164 -0.29 29.99 -2.23
C PHE A 164 0.02 31.46 -1.88
N MET A 165 1.20 31.77 -1.36
CA MET A 165 1.62 33.13 -1.01
C MET A 165 2.10 33.87 -2.23
N THR A 166 1.24 34.67 -2.84
CA THR A 166 1.60 35.60 -3.94
C THR A 166 2.44 36.76 -3.41
N ASN A 167 3.13 37.46 -4.31
CA ASN A 167 3.91 38.66 -3.94
C ASN A 167 3.02 39.74 -3.27
N GLY A 168 1.79 39.93 -3.74
CA GLY A 168 0.84 40.84 -3.08
C GLY A 168 0.49 40.45 -1.66
N LEU A 169 0.32 39.10 -1.39
CA LEU A 169 0.09 38.59 -0.04
C LEU A 169 1.31 38.76 0.87
N LEU A 170 2.52 38.67 0.32
CA LEU A 170 3.76 38.89 1.06
C LEU A 170 3.90 40.38 1.46
N ILE A 171 3.58 41.31 0.54
CA ILE A 171 3.54 42.75 0.80
C ILE A 171 2.48 43.02 1.90
N SER A 172 1.26 42.54 1.72
CA SER A 172 0.17 42.74 2.68
C SER A 172 0.50 42.15 4.07
N ARG A 173 1.25 41.03 4.13
CA ARG A 173 1.77 40.48 5.41
C ARG A 173 2.71 41.48 6.10
N ASN A 174 3.58 42.12 5.34
CA ASN A 174 4.50 43.11 5.91
C ASN A 174 3.75 44.37 6.36
N THR A 175 2.80 44.85 5.58
CA THR A 175 1.92 45.97 5.97
C THR A 175 1.17 45.64 7.28
N LYS A 176 0.58 44.42 7.40
CA LYS A 176 -0.06 43.98 8.65
C LYS A 176 0.90 44.02 9.83
N LYS A 177 2.18 43.61 9.66
CA LYS A 177 3.20 43.68 10.71
C LYS A 177 3.51 45.12 11.12
N ILE A 178 3.62 46.02 10.14
CA ILE A 178 3.87 47.47 10.41
C ILE A 178 2.69 48.03 11.20
N LEU A 179 1.44 47.85 10.75
CA LEU A 179 0.23 48.32 11.44
C LEU A 179 0.11 47.74 12.87
N HIS A 180 0.48 46.50 13.07
CA HIS A 180 0.52 45.88 14.39
C HIS A 180 1.57 46.55 15.30
N ARG A 181 2.77 46.82 14.79
CA ARG A 181 3.81 47.53 15.54
C ARG A 181 3.37 48.94 15.89
N THR A 182 2.79 49.66 14.93
CA THR A 182 2.26 51.02 15.19
C THR A 182 1.17 50.99 16.24
N SER A 183 0.22 50.03 16.21
CA SER A 183 -0.82 49.95 17.25
C SER A 183 -0.32 49.61 18.66
N ILE A 184 0.92 49.11 18.76
CA ILE A 184 1.58 48.82 20.04
C ILE A 184 2.41 50.02 20.50
N SER A 185 3.13 50.71 19.58
CA SER A 185 3.94 51.89 19.94
C SER A 185 3.07 53.12 20.24
N ASP A 186 1.98 53.32 19.49
CA ASP A 186 0.96 54.33 19.66
C ASP A 186 -0.43 53.71 19.76
N PRO A 187 -0.92 53.35 20.97
CA PRO A 187 -2.15 52.62 21.19
C PRO A 187 -3.40 53.47 21.05
N SER A 188 -3.42 54.47 20.19
CA SER A 188 -4.63 55.25 19.92
C SER A 188 -5.76 54.39 19.35
N ALA A 189 -7.00 54.73 19.67
CA ALA A 189 -8.17 54.01 19.18
C ALA A 189 -8.19 53.89 17.63
N ALA A 190 -7.70 54.92 16.94
CA ALA A 190 -7.60 54.96 15.49
C ALA A 190 -6.61 53.90 14.93
N ASN A 191 -5.41 53.81 15.55
CA ASN A 191 -4.39 52.84 15.13
C ASN A 191 -4.80 51.37 15.42
N ILE A 192 -5.40 51.16 16.59
CA ILE A 192 -5.95 49.83 16.94
C ILE A 192 -7.05 49.41 15.95
N GLN A 193 -7.97 50.32 15.63
CA GLN A 193 -9.06 50.03 14.70
C GLN A 193 -8.54 49.76 13.25
N LYS A 194 -7.57 50.57 12.81
CA LYS A 194 -6.92 50.40 11.52
C LYS A 194 -6.25 49.02 11.38
N TYR A 195 -5.53 48.59 12.42
CA TYR A 195 -4.92 47.27 12.47
C TYR A 195 -5.99 46.16 12.46
N LYS A 196 -7.05 46.23 13.29
CA LYS A 196 -8.13 45.25 13.37
C LYS A 196 -8.83 45.09 12.00
N ASN A 197 -9.15 46.17 11.31
CA ASN A 197 -9.77 46.16 9.99
C ASN A 197 -8.86 45.49 8.97
N PHE A 198 -7.61 45.90 8.91
CA PHE A 198 -6.63 45.31 7.95
C PHE A 198 -6.41 43.83 8.23
N LYS A 199 -6.28 43.42 9.49
CA LYS A 199 -6.13 42.03 9.92
C LYS A 199 -7.30 41.18 9.42
N THR A 200 -8.54 41.65 9.55
CA THR A 200 -9.76 40.95 9.07
C THR A 200 -9.76 40.78 7.57
N ILE A 201 -9.44 41.86 6.81
CA ILE A 201 -9.35 41.81 5.35
C ILE A 201 -8.26 40.84 4.90
N TYR A 202 -7.05 40.96 5.47
CA TYR A 202 -5.92 40.08 5.15
C TYR A 202 -6.24 38.60 5.42
N GLN A 203 -6.90 38.29 6.55
CA GLN A 203 -7.32 36.92 6.83
C GLN A 203 -8.33 36.37 5.83
N ARG A 204 -9.26 37.21 5.35
CA ARG A 204 -10.22 36.84 4.30
C ARG A 204 -9.51 36.51 2.98
N VAL A 205 -8.61 37.39 2.54
CA VAL A 205 -7.86 37.22 1.29
C VAL A 205 -6.95 35.98 1.33
N ILE A 206 -6.24 35.75 2.43
CA ILE A 206 -5.37 34.59 2.55
C ILE A 206 -6.15 33.27 2.57
N ARG A 207 -7.37 33.25 3.17
CA ARG A 207 -8.28 32.10 3.10
C ARG A 207 -8.73 31.83 1.66
N GLY A 208 -9.07 32.88 0.93
CA GLY A 208 -9.43 32.81 -0.50
C GLY A 208 -8.29 32.25 -1.34
N ALA A 209 -7.07 32.79 -1.19
CA ALA A 209 -5.89 32.30 -1.91
C ALA A 209 -5.55 30.84 -1.61
N LYS A 210 -5.65 30.41 -0.34
CA LYS A 210 -5.50 29.01 0.04
C LYS A 210 -6.53 28.12 -0.65
N ARG A 211 -7.81 28.57 -0.63
CA ARG A 211 -8.90 27.81 -1.25
C ARG A 211 -8.68 27.62 -2.75
N LEU A 212 -8.35 28.67 -3.48
CA LEU A 212 -8.05 28.61 -4.92
C LEU A 212 -6.88 27.68 -5.20
N TYR A 213 -5.77 27.83 -4.50
CA TYR A 213 -4.56 27.02 -4.69
C TYR A 213 -4.81 25.52 -4.46
N PHE A 214 -5.43 25.17 -3.32
CA PHE A 214 -5.67 23.76 -3.00
C PHE A 214 -6.76 23.12 -3.86
N THR A 215 -7.79 23.87 -4.24
CA THR A 215 -8.81 23.40 -5.19
C THR A 215 -8.19 23.08 -6.54
N SER A 216 -7.46 24.01 -7.14
CA SER A 216 -6.78 23.83 -8.42
C SER A 216 -5.80 22.64 -8.39
N LYS A 217 -5.08 22.48 -7.26
CA LYS A 217 -4.14 21.37 -7.08
C LYS A 217 -4.84 20.01 -6.93
N LEU A 218 -6.00 19.95 -6.29
CA LEU A 218 -6.79 18.72 -6.18
C LEU A 218 -7.45 18.36 -7.52
N GLU A 219 -7.97 19.34 -8.25
CA GLU A 219 -8.58 19.17 -9.58
C GLU A 219 -7.55 18.67 -10.59
N ALA A 220 -6.36 19.24 -10.61
CA ALA A 220 -5.26 18.78 -11.45
C ALA A 220 -4.75 17.36 -11.11
N ASN A 221 -5.10 16.84 -9.95
CA ASN A 221 -4.69 15.52 -9.47
C ASN A 221 -5.84 14.51 -9.42
N VAL A 222 -6.99 14.79 -10.03
CA VAL A 222 -8.10 13.84 -10.19
C VAL A 222 -7.58 12.59 -10.91
N GLY A 223 -7.89 11.42 -10.37
CA GLY A 223 -7.38 10.13 -10.88
C GLY A 223 -5.96 9.75 -10.42
N ASN A 224 -5.28 10.59 -9.62
CA ASN A 224 -3.98 10.26 -9.04
C ASN A 224 -4.04 10.22 -7.50
N PRO A 225 -4.35 9.06 -6.88
CA PRO A 225 -4.52 8.94 -5.44
C PRO A 225 -3.30 9.41 -4.63
N LYS A 226 -2.09 9.12 -5.11
CA LYS A 226 -0.85 9.52 -4.42
C LYS A 226 -0.72 11.04 -4.31
N LYS A 227 -0.90 11.75 -5.42
CA LYS A 227 -0.83 13.22 -5.42
C LYS A 227 -1.97 13.86 -4.65
N THR A 228 -3.16 13.25 -4.67
CA THR A 228 -4.29 13.68 -3.84
C THR A 228 -3.95 13.57 -2.35
N TRP A 229 -3.39 12.44 -1.90
CA TRP A 229 -2.93 12.28 -0.53
C TRP A 229 -1.80 13.23 -0.15
N ASP A 230 -0.86 13.52 -1.07
CA ASP A 230 0.19 14.51 -0.86
C ASP A 230 -0.39 15.90 -0.61
N THR A 231 -1.39 16.28 -1.40
CA THR A 231 -2.08 17.57 -1.25
C THR A 231 -2.86 17.63 0.07
N LEU A 232 -3.52 16.54 0.47
CA LEU A 232 -4.22 16.45 1.76
C LEU A 232 -3.25 16.58 2.95
N ASN A 233 -2.11 15.89 2.91
CA ASN A 233 -1.10 15.99 3.95
C ASN A 233 -0.52 17.42 4.04
N GLU A 234 -0.35 18.10 2.91
CA GLU A 234 0.07 19.50 2.87
C GLU A 234 -0.97 20.42 3.53
N ILE A 235 -2.27 20.25 3.23
CA ILE A 235 -3.36 21.02 3.88
C ILE A 235 -3.39 20.78 5.37
N LEU A 236 -3.21 19.53 5.81
CA LEU A 236 -3.22 19.11 7.22
C LEU A 236 -1.93 19.47 7.97
N GLY A 237 -0.91 20.01 7.28
CA GLY A 237 0.39 20.32 7.87
C GLY A 237 1.19 19.07 8.27
N LYS A 238 0.81 17.88 7.81
CA LYS A 238 1.56 16.66 8.07
C LYS A 238 2.79 16.61 7.17
N ARG A 239 3.98 16.57 7.77
CA ARG A 239 5.23 16.31 7.04
C ARG A 239 5.27 14.83 6.67
N ARG A 240 5.69 14.52 5.44
CA ARG A 240 6.11 13.15 5.11
C ARG A 240 7.31 12.83 6.00
N SER A 241 7.17 11.90 6.91
CA SER A 241 8.33 11.17 7.42
C SER A 241 8.77 10.24 6.29
N THR A 242 9.87 10.54 5.63
CA THR A 242 10.63 9.48 4.98
C THR A 242 11.21 8.68 6.13
N GLU A 243 10.63 7.52 6.42
CA GLU A 243 11.21 6.57 7.35
C GLU A 243 12.57 6.19 6.79
N LYS A 244 13.61 6.80 7.34
CA LYS A 244 14.98 6.40 7.04
C LYS A 244 15.31 5.24 7.96
N ILE A 245 15.92 4.22 7.39
CA ILE A 245 16.52 3.16 8.18
C ILE A 245 17.78 3.75 8.80
N GLU A 246 17.73 4.02 10.10
CA GLU A 246 18.84 4.68 10.83
C GLU A 246 19.66 3.67 11.62
N LYS A 247 19.06 2.51 11.97
CA LYS A 247 19.69 1.54 12.87
C LYS A 247 19.15 0.13 12.62
N ILE A 248 20.02 -0.87 12.59
CA ILE A 248 19.66 -2.30 12.45
C ILE A 248 20.58 -3.11 13.37
N ASN A 249 20.11 -4.26 13.85
CA ASN A 249 20.91 -5.25 14.54
C ASN A 249 21.75 -6.05 13.54
N VAL A 250 23.07 -6.03 13.73
CA VAL A 250 24.05 -6.82 12.98
C VAL A 250 24.77 -7.72 14.00
N ASN A 251 24.65 -9.04 13.86
CA ASN A 251 25.25 -10.02 14.78
C ASN A 251 24.98 -9.72 16.27
N GLY A 252 23.73 -9.34 16.58
CA GLY A 252 23.28 -9.03 17.95
C GLY A 252 23.62 -7.62 18.44
N SER A 253 24.41 -6.84 17.70
CA SER A 253 24.79 -5.47 18.05
C SER A 253 24.14 -4.44 17.09
N PRO A 254 23.62 -3.33 17.61
CA PRO A 254 23.00 -2.31 16.80
C PRO A 254 24.03 -1.41 16.11
N THR A 255 23.99 -1.34 14.77
CA THR A 255 24.82 -0.43 13.96
C THR A 255 24.00 0.70 13.35
N THR A 256 24.66 1.84 13.10
CA THR A 256 24.13 3.02 12.40
C THR A 256 24.90 3.30 11.11
N VAL A 257 25.90 2.49 10.77
CA VAL A 257 26.75 2.66 9.57
C VAL A 257 25.97 2.17 8.33
N PRO A 258 25.67 3.05 7.36
CA PRO A 258 24.78 2.69 6.25
C PRO A 258 25.27 1.51 5.39
N ILE A 259 26.58 1.39 5.18
CA ILE A 259 27.15 0.29 4.39
C ILE A 259 27.01 -1.07 5.11
N GLU A 260 27.22 -1.11 6.43
CA GLU A 260 27.03 -2.32 7.22
C GLU A 260 25.54 -2.74 7.22
N ILE A 261 24.64 -1.75 7.37
CA ILE A 261 23.19 -1.97 7.27
C ILE A 261 22.84 -2.56 5.90
N ALA A 262 23.39 -2.00 4.81
CA ALA A 262 23.14 -2.46 3.45
C ALA A 262 23.65 -3.90 3.23
N ASN A 263 24.85 -4.22 3.69
CA ASN A 263 25.44 -5.57 3.59
C ASN A 263 24.64 -6.58 4.42
N GLN A 264 24.21 -6.23 5.63
CA GLN A 264 23.39 -7.11 6.46
C GLN A 264 22.05 -7.43 5.80
N PHE A 265 21.36 -6.42 5.24
CA PHE A 265 20.12 -6.67 4.50
C PHE A 265 20.37 -7.54 3.27
N ASN A 266 21.46 -7.32 2.53
CA ASN A 266 21.75 -8.07 1.32
C ASN A 266 22.01 -9.55 1.62
N SER A 267 22.86 -9.83 2.59
CA SER A 267 23.14 -11.20 3.07
C SER A 267 21.87 -11.87 3.58
N PHE A 268 21.05 -11.16 4.36
CA PHE A 268 19.80 -11.70 4.87
C PHE A 268 18.81 -12.04 3.75
N PHE A 269 18.62 -11.14 2.76
CA PHE A 269 17.65 -11.36 1.68
C PHE A 269 18.07 -12.47 0.72
N THR A 270 19.37 -12.62 0.43
CA THR A 270 19.87 -13.70 -0.44
C THR A 270 19.87 -15.05 0.25
N ALA A 271 20.17 -15.12 1.55
CA ALA A 271 20.24 -16.37 2.29
C ALA A 271 18.86 -16.90 2.74
N ALA A 272 17.89 -16.01 2.97
CA ALA A 272 16.65 -16.36 3.65
C ALA A 272 15.80 -17.41 2.92
N GLY A 273 15.77 -17.39 1.60
CA GLY A 273 15.05 -18.39 0.79
C GLY A 273 15.76 -19.75 0.84
N GLN A 274 17.06 -19.75 0.67
CA GLN A 274 17.90 -20.97 0.68
C GLN A 274 17.81 -21.67 2.05
N GLN A 275 17.95 -20.92 3.14
CA GLN A 275 17.82 -21.46 4.49
C GLN A 275 16.46 -22.16 4.75
N ILE A 276 15.37 -21.58 4.25
CA ILE A 276 14.05 -22.22 4.37
C ILE A 276 14.02 -23.50 3.52
N SER A 277 14.48 -23.44 2.27
CA SER A 277 14.48 -24.58 1.36
C SER A 277 15.33 -25.75 1.85
N ASP A 278 16.49 -25.47 2.43
CA ASP A 278 17.43 -26.50 2.94
C ASP A 278 16.92 -27.17 4.23
N ASN A 279 16.11 -26.46 5.03
CA ASN A 279 15.49 -26.99 6.22
C ASN A 279 14.23 -27.82 5.95
N VAL A 280 13.77 -27.86 4.69
CA VAL A 280 12.62 -28.69 4.30
C VAL A 280 13.08 -30.14 4.18
N ARG A 281 12.46 -31.06 4.92
CA ARG A 281 12.77 -32.49 4.87
C ARG A 281 12.42 -33.07 3.50
N PRO A 282 13.24 -33.98 2.97
CA PRO A 282 12.93 -34.67 1.71
C PRO A 282 11.64 -35.50 1.85
N VAL A 283 11.01 -35.76 0.74
CA VAL A 283 9.82 -36.61 0.61
C VAL A 283 9.95 -37.45 -0.64
N ASN A 284 9.37 -38.66 -0.66
CA ASN A 284 9.51 -39.60 -1.76
C ASN A 284 8.86 -39.11 -3.08
N LYS A 285 7.77 -38.30 -2.98
CA LYS A 285 7.06 -37.79 -4.16
C LYS A 285 7.69 -36.49 -4.67
N SER A 286 8.05 -36.43 -5.94
CA SER A 286 8.63 -35.25 -6.56
C SER A 286 7.57 -34.18 -6.82
N ALA A 287 7.99 -32.92 -6.95
CA ALA A 287 7.08 -31.81 -7.29
C ALA A 287 6.40 -31.99 -8.65
N GLU A 288 7.07 -32.66 -9.58
CA GLU A 288 6.58 -32.94 -10.93
C GLU A 288 5.42 -33.92 -10.97
N ASP A 289 5.34 -34.83 -9.98
CA ASP A 289 4.30 -35.85 -9.90
C ASP A 289 2.92 -35.29 -9.53
N TYR A 290 2.87 -34.05 -9.10
CA TYR A 290 1.63 -33.33 -8.84
C TYR A 290 1.09 -32.59 -10.08
N VAL A 291 1.95 -32.36 -11.06
CA VAL A 291 1.57 -31.69 -12.32
C VAL A 291 1.11 -32.74 -13.33
N ASN A 292 -0.18 -32.87 -13.49
CA ASN A 292 -0.77 -33.78 -14.47
C ASN A 292 -1.77 -33.01 -15.36
N TYR A 293 -1.58 -33.14 -16.67
CA TYR A 293 -2.51 -32.68 -17.69
C TYR A 293 -2.92 -33.89 -18.53
N ASP A 294 -4.21 -34.18 -18.64
CA ASP A 294 -4.78 -35.32 -19.35
C ASP A 294 -4.65 -35.22 -20.89
N ARG A 295 -3.86 -34.22 -21.35
CA ARG A 295 -3.67 -33.95 -22.79
C ARG A 295 -2.25 -33.50 -23.08
N VAL A 296 -1.86 -33.61 -24.34
CA VAL A 296 -0.62 -33.02 -24.86
C VAL A 296 -0.76 -31.48 -24.84
N VAL A 297 0.10 -30.81 -24.09
CA VAL A 297 0.14 -29.36 -24.02
C VAL A 297 0.96 -28.82 -25.20
N PRO A 298 0.40 -27.89 -26.01
CA PRO A 298 1.15 -27.26 -27.11
C PRO A 298 2.38 -26.52 -26.63
N ASP A 299 3.37 -26.34 -27.51
CA ASP A 299 4.58 -25.60 -27.15
C ASP A 299 4.35 -24.08 -27.14
N LEU A 300 4.90 -23.42 -26.13
CA LEU A 300 4.97 -21.96 -26.08
C LEU A 300 6.00 -21.44 -27.08
N LEU A 301 5.57 -20.67 -28.07
CA LEU A 301 6.45 -20.01 -29.02
C LEU A 301 6.64 -18.53 -28.63
N LEU A 302 7.87 -18.16 -28.31
CA LEU A 302 8.26 -16.77 -28.06
C LEU A 302 8.53 -16.04 -29.38
N GLN A 303 7.44 -15.68 -30.10
CA GLN A 303 7.52 -15.00 -31.38
C GLN A 303 8.19 -13.64 -31.32
N ASN A 304 8.72 -13.14 -32.43
CA ASN A 304 9.32 -11.81 -32.54
C ASN A 304 8.32 -10.70 -32.24
N THR A 305 8.85 -9.58 -31.77
CA THR A 305 8.10 -8.35 -31.49
C THR A 305 8.40 -7.27 -32.54
N THR A 306 7.52 -6.30 -32.68
CA THR A 306 7.70 -5.15 -33.59
C THR A 306 8.04 -3.87 -32.80
N PRO A 307 8.69 -2.89 -33.44
CA PRO A 307 8.95 -1.58 -32.82
C PRO A 307 7.65 -0.91 -32.31
N GLU A 308 6.54 -1.06 -33.03
CA GLU A 308 5.22 -0.50 -32.66
C GLU A 308 4.70 -1.15 -31.37
N HIS A 309 4.87 -2.47 -31.22
CA HIS A 309 4.50 -3.19 -30.02
C HIS A 309 5.36 -2.73 -28.83
N VAL A 310 6.68 -2.58 -29.01
CA VAL A 310 7.59 -2.04 -28.01
C VAL A 310 7.16 -0.63 -27.58
N LYS A 311 6.83 0.28 -28.53
CA LYS A 311 6.29 1.63 -28.25
C LYS A 311 5.01 1.56 -27.41
N LYS A 312 4.07 0.67 -27.75
CA LYS A 312 2.82 0.48 -27.00
C LYS A 312 3.10 0.05 -25.57
N ILE A 313 4.04 -0.86 -25.35
CA ILE A 313 4.44 -1.32 -24.02
C ILE A 313 5.09 -0.19 -23.23
N ILE A 314 6.06 0.55 -23.81
CA ILE A 314 6.70 1.70 -23.16
C ILE A 314 5.64 2.73 -22.70
N LYS A 315 4.68 3.07 -23.57
CA LYS A 315 3.58 3.99 -23.22
C LYS A 315 2.74 3.48 -22.04
N SER A 316 2.55 2.17 -21.91
CA SER A 316 1.75 1.56 -20.84
C SER A 316 2.45 1.54 -19.47
N LEU A 317 3.78 1.69 -19.40
CA LEU A 317 4.53 1.68 -18.14
C LEU A 317 4.14 2.89 -17.29
N LYS A 318 4.05 2.71 -15.98
CA LYS A 318 3.81 3.83 -15.03
C LYS A 318 5.06 4.71 -14.95
N PRO A 319 4.96 6.03 -15.17
CA PRO A 319 6.13 6.94 -15.08
C PRO A 319 6.57 7.07 -13.62
N LYS A 320 7.66 6.39 -13.25
CA LYS A 320 8.28 6.46 -11.92
C LYS A 320 9.58 7.27 -12.01
N LEU A 321 9.90 8.00 -10.93
CA LEU A 321 11.15 8.77 -10.78
C LEU A 321 12.25 7.97 -10.08
N SER A 322 11.91 6.83 -9.46
CA SER A 322 12.92 5.94 -8.88
C SER A 322 13.82 5.40 -9.98
N SER A 323 15.12 5.50 -9.78
CA SER A 323 16.14 4.94 -10.67
C SER A 323 16.38 3.47 -10.36
N ASP A 324 16.69 2.70 -11.40
CA ASP A 324 17.14 1.31 -11.34
C ASP A 324 18.62 1.18 -10.96
N ALA A 325 19.19 -0.02 -11.09
CA ALA A 325 20.61 -0.27 -10.82
C ALA A 325 21.57 0.54 -11.71
N GLN A 326 21.12 0.94 -12.91
CA GLN A 326 21.87 1.73 -13.88
C GLN A 326 21.64 3.25 -13.74
N GLY A 327 20.85 3.68 -12.75
CA GLY A 327 20.54 5.09 -12.50
C GLY A 327 19.45 5.69 -13.41
N ILE A 328 18.77 4.89 -14.22
CA ILE A 328 17.74 5.34 -15.16
C ILE A 328 16.34 5.15 -14.57
N SER A 329 15.48 6.14 -14.79
CA SER A 329 14.08 6.07 -14.34
C SER A 329 13.14 5.70 -15.48
N THR A 330 12.02 5.02 -15.16
CA THR A 330 10.98 4.70 -16.14
C THR A 330 10.41 5.95 -16.82
N LYS A 331 10.42 7.10 -16.15
CA LYS A 331 10.00 8.37 -16.76
C LYS A 331 10.90 8.75 -17.94
N MET A 332 12.21 8.55 -17.82
CA MET A 332 13.18 8.87 -18.88
C MET A 332 13.03 7.93 -20.08
N VAL A 333 12.91 6.63 -19.82
CA VAL A 333 12.67 5.64 -20.90
C VAL A 333 11.37 5.95 -21.66
N LYS A 334 10.30 6.34 -20.94
CA LYS A 334 9.04 6.76 -21.60
C LYS A 334 9.19 8.03 -22.43
N PHE A 335 10.03 8.94 -21.99
CA PHE A 335 10.20 10.22 -22.68
C PHE A 335 10.82 10.06 -24.07
N VAL A 336 11.76 9.11 -24.21
CA VAL A 336 12.46 8.79 -25.48
C VAL A 336 12.00 7.48 -26.10
N GLY A 337 10.80 7.04 -25.78
CA GLY A 337 10.31 5.70 -26.19
C GLY A 337 10.15 5.51 -27.69
N ASN A 338 9.97 6.56 -28.47
CA ASN A 338 9.89 6.48 -29.93
C ASN A 338 11.28 6.24 -30.55
N GLU A 339 12.28 6.95 -30.04
CA GLU A 339 13.65 6.97 -30.52
C GLU A 339 14.38 5.65 -30.27
N ILE A 340 14.08 4.97 -29.17
CA ILE A 340 14.74 3.73 -28.74
C ILE A 340 13.97 2.45 -29.11
N ALA A 341 12.76 2.55 -29.64
CA ALA A 341 11.92 1.35 -29.86
C ALA A 341 12.46 0.40 -30.90
N THR A 342 13.07 0.90 -31.98
CA THR A 342 13.64 0.07 -33.08
C THR A 342 14.85 -0.73 -32.60
N PRO A 343 15.91 -0.13 -32.02
CA PRO A 343 17.04 -0.94 -31.50
C PRO A 343 16.61 -1.88 -30.37
N LEU A 344 15.67 -1.48 -29.50
CA LEU A 344 15.15 -2.39 -28.48
C LEU A 344 14.38 -3.56 -29.07
N ALA A 345 13.59 -3.38 -30.14
CA ALA A 345 12.89 -4.48 -30.80
C ALA A 345 13.88 -5.49 -31.37
N HIS A 346 14.99 -5.03 -31.97
CA HIS A 346 16.05 -5.91 -32.46
C HIS A 346 16.68 -6.72 -31.33
N ILE A 347 17.15 -6.09 -30.26
CA ILE A 347 17.73 -6.75 -29.08
C ILE A 347 16.75 -7.77 -28.47
N PHE A 348 15.48 -7.43 -28.38
CA PHE A 348 14.46 -8.33 -27.83
C PHE A 348 14.23 -9.53 -28.75
N ASN A 349 14.22 -9.33 -30.07
CA ASN A 349 14.08 -10.42 -31.01
C ASN A 349 15.29 -11.36 -30.98
N LEU A 350 16.51 -10.83 -30.90
CA LEU A 350 17.71 -11.65 -30.68
C LEU A 350 17.59 -12.43 -29.36
N SER A 351 17.12 -11.82 -28.29
CA SER A 351 16.90 -12.49 -26.99
C SER A 351 15.89 -13.64 -27.13
N LEU A 352 14.75 -13.41 -27.79
CA LEU A 352 13.68 -14.40 -27.92
C LEU A 352 14.07 -15.57 -28.86
N SER A 353 14.84 -15.30 -29.92
CA SER A 353 15.27 -16.32 -30.90
C SER A 353 16.46 -17.13 -30.41
N SER A 354 17.40 -16.53 -29.65
CA SER A 354 18.57 -17.24 -29.13
C SER A 354 18.33 -17.93 -27.78
N GLY A 355 17.23 -17.60 -27.09
CA GLY A 355 16.98 -18.07 -25.71
C GLY A 355 17.87 -17.42 -24.66
N ASN A 356 18.52 -16.29 -24.94
CA ASN A 356 19.41 -15.60 -24.04
C ASN A 356 18.81 -14.27 -23.54
N PHE A 357 18.87 -14.02 -22.26
CA PHE A 357 18.47 -12.76 -21.64
C PHE A 357 19.70 -11.86 -21.42
N PRO A 358 19.65 -10.55 -21.78
CA PRO A 358 20.82 -9.68 -21.68
C PRO A 358 21.42 -9.64 -20.28
N THR A 359 22.70 -9.95 -20.14
CA THR A 359 23.41 -10.13 -18.86
C THR A 359 23.38 -8.86 -18.00
N LYS A 360 23.57 -7.68 -18.58
CA LYS A 360 23.48 -6.39 -17.88
C LYS A 360 22.11 -6.10 -17.26
N LEU A 361 21.04 -6.75 -17.70
CA LEU A 361 19.70 -6.61 -17.15
C LEU A 361 19.43 -7.53 -15.95
N LYS A 362 20.37 -8.40 -15.59
CA LYS A 362 20.24 -9.34 -14.47
C LYS A 362 20.57 -8.73 -13.10
N LEU A 363 21.22 -7.57 -13.05
CA LEU A 363 21.53 -6.87 -11.80
C LEU A 363 20.31 -6.13 -11.26
N CYS A 364 20.00 -6.34 -9.99
CA CYS A 364 18.87 -5.74 -9.29
C CYS A 364 19.32 -4.79 -8.18
N ARG A 365 18.71 -3.62 -8.09
CA ARG A 365 18.82 -2.74 -6.91
C ARG A 365 17.68 -3.00 -5.96
N VAL A 366 17.97 -3.36 -4.70
CA VAL A 366 16.95 -3.69 -3.70
C VAL A 366 16.81 -2.55 -2.70
N ILE A 367 15.56 -2.22 -2.36
CA ILE A 367 15.23 -1.28 -1.29
C ILE A 367 14.45 -2.04 -0.22
N PRO A 368 14.93 -2.10 1.04
CA PRO A 368 14.19 -2.68 2.15
C PRO A 368 12.95 -1.83 2.46
N LEU A 369 11.77 -2.44 2.44
CA LEU A 369 10.51 -1.80 2.80
C LEU A 369 10.01 -2.37 4.13
N TYR A 370 9.97 -1.53 5.17
CA TYR A 370 9.45 -1.92 6.49
C TYR A 370 7.99 -2.37 6.41
N LYS A 371 7.67 -3.49 7.07
CA LYS A 371 6.34 -4.10 7.09
C LYS A 371 5.62 -3.86 8.41
N ALA A 372 6.18 -4.36 9.49
CA ALA A 372 5.64 -4.28 10.85
C ALA A 372 6.63 -4.93 11.84
N GLY A 373 6.43 -4.75 13.15
CA GLY A 373 7.23 -5.39 14.19
C GLY A 373 8.40 -4.53 14.67
N ASN A 374 9.50 -5.15 15.08
CA ASN A 374 10.70 -4.43 15.49
C ASN A 374 11.47 -3.93 14.26
N ALA A 375 11.62 -2.61 14.11
CA ALA A 375 12.32 -1.99 12.98
C ALA A 375 13.83 -2.27 12.95
N MET A 376 14.38 -2.88 14.00
CA MET A 376 15.82 -3.25 14.06
C MET A 376 16.11 -4.64 13.48
N GLU A 377 15.07 -5.42 13.14
CA GLU A 377 15.19 -6.78 12.62
C GLU A 377 14.96 -6.84 11.11
N CYS A 378 15.88 -7.46 10.36
CA CYS A 378 15.81 -7.57 8.90
C CYS A 378 14.58 -8.36 8.42
N ASP A 379 14.07 -9.33 9.21
CA ASP A 379 12.89 -10.14 8.87
C ASP A 379 11.59 -9.32 8.77
N ASN A 380 11.57 -8.15 9.42
CA ASN A 380 10.43 -7.21 9.37
C ASN A 380 10.43 -6.30 8.13
N TYR A 381 11.33 -6.54 7.16
CA TYR A 381 11.41 -5.81 5.89
C TYR A 381 11.18 -6.73 4.70
N ARG A 382 10.60 -6.15 3.63
CA ARG A 382 10.45 -6.82 2.34
C ARG A 382 11.51 -6.32 1.36
N PRO A 383 12.21 -7.19 0.60
CA PRO A 383 13.09 -6.78 -0.48
C PRO A 383 12.27 -6.33 -1.70
N ILE A 384 12.28 -5.04 -2.01
CA ILE A 384 11.64 -4.54 -3.23
C ILE A 384 12.72 -4.30 -4.28
N SER A 385 12.75 -5.15 -5.31
CA SER A 385 13.72 -5.06 -6.40
C SER A 385 13.32 -3.99 -7.42
N LEU A 386 14.22 -3.07 -7.65
CA LEU A 386 14.13 -2.06 -8.70
C LEU A 386 14.90 -2.55 -9.93
N LEU A 387 14.19 -3.26 -10.80
CA LEU A 387 14.71 -3.73 -12.08
C LEU A 387 14.79 -2.61 -13.11
N SER A 388 15.70 -2.77 -14.08
CA SER A 388 15.80 -1.89 -15.23
C SER A 388 14.45 -1.72 -15.92
N SER A 389 14.15 -0.49 -16.32
CA SER A 389 12.93 -0.20 -17.08
C SER A 389 12.92 -0.90 -18.44
N ILE A 390 14.10 -1.16 -19.02
CA ILE A 390 14.28 -1.92 -20.28
C ILE A 390 13.97 -3.39 -20.03
N SER A 391 14.50 -3.99 -18.95
CA SER A 391 14.14 -5.35 -18.52
C SER A 391 12.62 -5.52 -18.42
N LYS A 392 11.93 -4.56 -17.80
CA LYS A 392 10.47 -4.62 -17.65
C LYS A 392 9.71 -4.59 -18.99
N ILE A 393 10.27 -3.98 -20.03
CA ILE A 393 9.64 -4.02 -21.36
C ILE A 393 9.71 -5.43 -21.93
N LEU A 394 10.90 -6.06 -21.93
CA LEU A 394 11.10 -7.44 -22.38
C LEU A 394 10.27 -8.42 -21.55
N GLU A 395 10.33 -8.30 -20.22
CA GLU A 395 9.51 -9.11 -19.32
C GLU A 395 8.01 -9.01 -19.65
N LYS A 396 7.51 -7.81 -20.00
CA LYS A 396 6.10 -7.62 -20.31
C LYS A 396 5.70 -8.27 -21.64
N ILE A 397 6.61 -8.30 -22.62
CA ILE A 397 6.40 -9.02 -23.89
C ILE A 397 6.24 -10.52 -23.60
N VAL A 398 7.19 -11.09 -22.87
CA VAL A 398 7.18 -12.52 -22.53
C VAL A 398 6.00 -12.87 -21.61
N ALA A 399 5.70 -12.02 -20.62
CA ALA A 399 4.57 -12.21 -19.72
C ALA A 399 3.22 -12.29 -20.44
N GLN A 400 2.99 -11.44 -21.44
CA GLN A 400 1.78 -11.50 -22.25
C GLN A 400 1.66 -12.83 -22.98
N LYS A 401 2.75 -13.27 -23.66
CA LYS A 401 2.77 -14.54 -24.40
C LYS A 401 2.55 -15.74 -23.46
N LEU A 402 3.20 -15.75 -22.30
CA LEU A 402 3.03 -16.81 -21.32
C LEU A 402 1.60 -16.87 -20.79
N ILE A 403 1.02 -15.71 -20.40
CA ILE A 403 -0.37 -15.66 -19.90
C ILE A 403 -1.35 -16.11 -20.97
N ASP A 404 -1.19 -15.63 -22.22
CA ASP A 404 -2.06 -16.01 -23.32
C ASP A 404 -2.00 -17.53 -23.57
N HIS A 405 -0.79 -18.11 -23.56
CA HIS A 405 -0.59 -19.55 -23.67
C HIS A 405 -1.26 -20.34 -22.54
N LEU A 406 -1.04 -19.91 -21.29
CA LEU A 406 -1.61 -20.57 -20.11
C LEU A 406 -3.15 -20.50 -20.10
N LEU A 407 -3.74 -19.37 -20.51
CA LEU A 407 -5.19 -19.20 -20.54
C LEU A 407 -5.85 -19.89 -21.73
N SER A 408 -5.24 -19.82 -22.93
CA SER A 408 -5.79 -20.45 -24.14
C SER A 408 -5.79 -21.98 -24.06
N ASN A 409 -4.90 -22.53 -23.26
CA ASN A 409 -4.78 -23.97 -23.05
C ASN A 409 -5.32 -24.41 -21.66
N ASP A 410 -6.11 -23.62 -20.94
CA ASP A 410 -6.70 -23.95 -19.63
C ASP A 410 -5.72 -24.62 -18.67
N LEU A 411 -4.47 -24.12 -18.61
CA LEU A 411 -3.40 -24.71 -17.79
C LEU A 411 -3.38 -24.20 -16.36
N LEU A 412 -4.13 -23.15 -16.07
CA LEU A 412 -4.19 -22.56 -14.74
C LEU A 412 -5.39 -23.04 -13.96
N TYR A 413 -5.17 -23.29 -12.67
CA TYR A 413 -6.24 -23.66 -11.76
C TYR A 413 -7.39 -22.64 -11.77
N ALA A 414 -8.62 -23.12 -11.93
CA ALA A 414 -9.80 -22.28 -12.09
C ALA A 414 -10.04 -21.32 -10.93
N HIS A 415 -9.71 -21.74 -9.69
CA HIS A 415 -9.88 -20.96 -8.48
C HIS A 415 -8.59 -20.22 -8.02
N GLN A 416 -7.63 -19.99 -8.92
CA GLN A 416 -6.54 -19.02 -8.70
C GLN A 416 -6.98 -17.63 -9.16
N TYR A 417 -6.99 -16.65 -8.25
CA TYR A 417 -7.49 -15.28 -8.53
C TYR A 417 -6.40 -14.21 -8.47
N GLY A 418 -5.19 -14.54 -8.02
CA GLY A 418 -4.05 -13.62 -7.93
C GLY A 418 -3.39 -13.38 -9.28
N PHE A 419 -2.93 -12.16 -9.53
CA PHE A 419 -2.10 -11.72 -10.66
C PHE A 419 -2.63 -12.00 -12.09
N LEU A 420 -3.84 -12.51 -12.23
CA LEU A 420 -4.45 -12.83 -13.52
C LEU A 420 -5.36 -11.71 -14.02
N PRO A 421 -5.45 -11.48 -15.35
CA PRO A 421 -6.37 -10.51 -15.91
C PRO A 421 -7.83 -10.89 -15.62
N ASN A 422 -8.68 -9.88 -15.42
CA ASN A 422 -10.11 -10.02 -15.14
C ASN A 422 -10.46 -10.83 -13.87
N ARG A 423 -9.50 -11.16 -13.02
CA ARG A 423 -9.69 -11.77 -11.70
C ARG A 423 -9.45 -10.74 -10.59
N SER A 424 -10.05 -10.94 -9.42
CA SER A 424 -9.98 -9.97 -8.31
C SER A 424 -10.10 -10.65 -6.94
N THR A 425 -9.74 -9.91 -5.89
CA THR A 425 -9.96 -10.33 -4.49
C THR A 425 -11.44 -10.62 -4.21
N GLU A 426 -12.35 -9.83 -4.80
CA GLU A 426 -13.79 -10.05 -4.67
C GLU A 426 -14.22 -11.39 -5.26
N HIS A 427 -13.67 -11.79 -6.41
CA HIS A 427 -13.97 -13.09 -7.02
C HIS A 427 -13.53 -14.27 -6.11
N ASN A 428 -12.33 -14.19 -5.51
CA ASN A 428 -11.87 -15.21 -4.56
C ASN A 428 -12.79 -15.30 -3.35
N LEU A 429 -13.09 -14.16 -2.71
CA LEU A 429 -13.96 -14.11 -1.54
C LEU A 429 -15.40 -14.56 -1.85
N MET A 430 -15.90 -14.28 -3.04
CA MET A 430 -17.22 -14.75 -3.49
C MET A 430 -17.28 -16.28 -3.58
N GLN A 431 -16.26 -16.94 -4.08
CA GLN A 431 -16.20 -18.40 -4.14
C GLN A 431 -16.16 -19.04 -2.74
N ILE A 432 -15.35 -18.45 -1.84
CA ILE A 432 -15.31 -18.89 -0.43
C ILE A 432 -16.70 -18.72 0.21
N MET A 433 -17.33 -17.55 0.05
CA MET A 433 -18.67 -17.28 0.57
C MET A 433 -19.74 -18.22 0.00
N ASN A 434 -19.66 -18.54 -1.29
CA ASN A 434 -20.55 -19.49 -1.94
C ASN A 434 -20.44 -20.86 -1.29
N TYR A 435 -19.21 -21.40 -1.15
CA TYR A 435 -18.96 -22.71 -0.55
C TYR A 435 -19.44 -22.77 0.91
N VAL A 436 -19.08 -21.76 1.72
CA VAL A 436 -19.51 -21.68 3.13
C VAL A 436 -21.03 -21.58 3.24
N SER A 437 -21.65 -20.72 2.40
CA SER A 437 -23.11 -20.52 2.42
C SER A 437 -23.87 -21.80 2.05
N GLN A 438 -23.39 -22.55 1.06
CA GLN A 438 -23.98 -23.85 0.70
C GLN A 438 -23.86 -24.85 1.86
N ALA A 439 -22.68 -24.96 2.48
CA ALA A 439 -22.46 -25.84 3.62
C ALA A 439 -23.41 -25.52 4.79
N LEU A 440 -23.54 -24.26 5.16
CA LEU A 440 -24.42 -23.82 6.25
C LEU A 440 -25.90 -24.06 5.91
N ASN A 441 -26.29 -23.86 4.66
CA ASN A 441 -27.68 -24.10 4.21
C ASN A 441 -28.05 -25.58 4.23
N GLU A 442 -27.09 -26.47 3.94
CA GLU A 442 -27.20 -27.92 4.06
C GLU A 442 -27.16 -28.40 5.55
N GLY A 443 -27.04 -27.48 6.50
CA GLY A 443 -26.92 -27.80 7.91
C GLY A 443 -25.57 -28.40 8.30
N ASN A 444 -24.53 -28.23 7.48
CA ASN A 444 -23.17 -28.68 7.76
C ASN A 444 -22.38 -27.70 8.64
N PHE A 445 -21.29 -28.16 9.25
CA PHE A 445 -20.16 -27.33 9.64
C PHE A 445 -19.28 -27.10 8.41
N CYS A 446 -18.57 -25.97 8.37
CA CYS A 446 -17.56 -25.73 7.35
C CYS A 446 -16.26 -25.26 8.04
N ILE A 447 -15.19 -26.02 7.88
CA ILE A 447 -13.87 -25.65 8.35
C ILE A 447 -13.14 -24.96 7.20
N ALA A 448 -12.68 -23.73 7.43
CA ALA A 448 -11.79 -23.01 6.54
C ALA A 448 -10.42 -22.87 7.18
N VAL A 449 -9.38 -23.36 6.51
CA VAL A 449 -7.97 -23.22 6.92
C VAL A 449 -7.31 -22.17 6.04
N PHE A 450 -6.71 -21.16 6.66
CA PHE A 450 -5.98 -20.09 6.00
C PHE A 450 -4.49 -20.35 6.15
N LEU A 451 -3.86 -20.79 5.07
CA LEU A 451 -2.46 -21.18 5.04
C LEU A 451 -1.58 -19.98 4.71
N ASP A 452 -0.60 -19.64 5.56
CA ASP A 452 0.40 -18.59 5.34
C ASP A 452 1.75 -19.25 4.99
N LEU A 453 2.25 -18.99 3.79
CA LEU A 453 3.52 -19.54 3.33
C LEU A 453 4.69 -18.64 3.75
N ARG A 454 5.79 -19.26 4.22
CA ARG A 454 7.01 -18.51 4.57
C ARG A 454 7.71 -18.01 3.32
N LYS A 455 7.83 -16.69 3.17
CA LYS A 455 8.60 -16.04 2.10
C LYS A 455 8.37 -16.68 0.72
N ALA A 456 7.11 -16.92 0.36
CA ALA A 456 6.68 -17.72 -0.79
C ALA A 456 7.42 -17.40 -2.11
N PHE A 457 7.67 -16.11 -2.41
CA PHE A 457 8.41 -15.68 -3.59
C PHE A 457 9.93 -15.97 -3.48
N ASP A 458 10.48 -15.95 -2.27
CA ASP A 458 11.92 -16.07 -2.04
C ASP A 458 12.39 -17.54 -2.01
N VAL A 459 11.44 -18.49 -1.84
CA VAL A 459 11.74 -19.95 -1.77
C VAL A 459 11.50 -20.69 -3.10
N CYS A 460 11.10 -19.99 -4.17
CA CYS A 460 10.87 -20.64 -5.47
C CYS A 460 12.16 -21.24 -6.03
N ASN A 461 12.26 -22.57 -6.02
CA ASN A 461 13.39 -23.29 -6.58
C ASN A 461 13.31 -23.25 -8.11
N HIS A 462 14.40 -22.84 -8.76
CA HIS A 462 14.44 -22.64 -10.22
C HIS A 462 14.32 -23.96 -10.99
N GLU A 463 14.90 -25.05 -10.51
CA GLU A 463 14.82 -26.37 -11.17
C GLU A 463 13.38 -26.90 -11.17
N ILE A 464 12.72 -26.84 -9.99
CA ILE A 464 11.31 -27.24 -9.86
C ILE A 464 10.42 -26.38 -10.76
N LEU A 465 10.63 -25.06 -10.75
CA LEU A 465 9.88 -24.14 -11.61
C LEU A 465 10.04 -24.48 -13.10
N LEU A 466 11.27 -24.71 -13.55
CA LEU A 466 11.57 -25.02 -14.96
C LEU A 466 10.93 -26.34 -15.39
N LYS A 467 10.96 -27.37 -14.57
CA LYS A 467 10.29 -28.66 -14.83
C LYS A 467 8.77 -28.49 -14.91
N LYS A 468 8.16 -27.71 -14.03
CA LYS A 468 6.73 -27.39 -14.11
C LYS A 468 6.38 -26.60 -15.37
N LEU A 469 7.20 -25.63 -15.75
CA LEU A 469 7.03 -24.86 -17.00
C LEU A 469 7.14 -25.77 -18.23
N GLU A 470 8.06 -26.73 -18.23
CA GLU A 470 8.21 -27.70 -19.33
C GLU A 470 6.93 -28.52 -19.52
N LYS A 471 6.32 -29.02 -18.42
CA LYS A 471 5.01 -29.69 -18.45
C LYS A 471 3.88 -28.78 -18.94
N MET A 472 3.99 -27.47 -18.71
CA MET A 472 3.07 -26.46 -19.25
C MET A 472 3.34 -26.06 -20.70
N GLY A 473 4.22 -26.76 -21.41
CA GLY A 473 4.52 -26.49 -22.82
C GLY A 473 5.65 -25.48 -23.05
N VAL A 474 6.40 -25.10 -22.04
CA VAL A 474 7.58 -24.22 -22.19
C VAL A 474 8.78 -25.11 -22.56
N ARG A 475 9.04 -25.31 -23.85
CA ARG A 475 10.08 -26.23 -24.37
C ARG A 475 11.02 -25.52 -25.35
N GLY A 476 12.12 -26.20 -25.73
CA GLY A 476 13.07 -25.72 -26.73
C GLY A 476 13.68 -24.34 -26.36
N THR A 477 13.68 -23.43 -27.32
CA THR A 477 14.23 -22.07 -27.14
C THR A 477 13.51 -21.29 -26.06
N SER A 478 12.21 -21.48 -25.90
CA SER A 478 11.45 -20.83 -24.80
C SER A 478 11.92 -21.31 -23.44
N TYR A 479 12.17 -22.63 -23.29
CA TYR A 479 12.75 -23.17 -22.03
C TYR A 479 14.15 -22.60 -21.78
N ALA A 480 15.01 -22.56 -22.81
CA ALA A 480 16.35 -21.96 -22.68
C ALA A 480 16.28 -20.50 -22.22
N TRP A 481 15.32 -19.74 -22.75
CA TRP A 481 15.10 -18.35 -22.38
C TRP A 481 14.73 -18.20 -20.88
N PHE A 482 13.76 -18.98 -20.38
CA PHE A 482 13.37 -18.92 -18.96
C PHE A 482 14.49 -19.40 -18.05
N LYS A 483 15.23 -20.43 -18.42
CA LYS A 483 16.42 -20.91 -17.70
C LYS A 483 17.48 -19.80 -17.61
N ASN A 484 17.79 -19.14 -18.72
CA ASN A 484 18.75 -18.05 -18.76
C ASN A 484 18.25 -16.80 -18.01
N TYR A 485 16.93 -16.49 -18.08
CA TYR A 485 16.31 -15.38 -17.32
C TYR A 485 16.45 -15.56 -15.81
N LEU A 486 16.32 -16.78 -15.31
CA LEU A 486 16.42 -17.08 -13.88
C LEU A 486 17.87 -17.15 -13.38
N ALA A 487 18.77 -17.70 -14.18
CA ALA A 487 20.17 -17.96 -13.80
C ALA A 487 21.05 -16.71 -13.85
N GLY A 488 22.12 -16.71 -13.01
CA GLY A 488 23.17 -15.69 -13.01
C GLY A 488 22.71 -14.30 -12.61
N ARG A 489 21.69 -14.20 -11.80
CA ARG A 489 21.20 -12.92 -11.28
C ARG A 489 21.93 -12.50 -10.03
N SER A 490 22.08 -11.19 -9.87
CA SER A 490 22.71 -10.60 -8.69
C SER A 490 21.91 -9.39 -8.20
N GLN A 491 22.07 -9.08 -6.92
CA GLN A 491 21.44 -7.91 -6.31
C GLN A 491 22.38 -7.17 -5.36
N PHE A 492 22.15 -5.90 -5.21
CA PHE A 492 22.73 -5.08 -4.13
C PHE A 492 21.63 -4.28 -3.43
N VAL A 493 21.84 -3.99 -2.15
CA VAL A 493 20.89 -3.20 -1.34
C VAL A 493 21.37 -1.75 -1.27
N ASP A 494 20.44 -0.81 -1.40
CA ASP A 494 20.70 0.62 -1.26
C ASP A 494 20.07 1.16 0.02
N ILE A 495 20.92 1.72 0.90
CA ILE A 495 20.50 2.40 2.13
C ILE A 495 21.00 3.84 2.10
N ASN A 496 20.06 4.77 1.95
CA ASN A 496 20.38 6.21 1.96
C ASN A 496 21.40 6.68 0.90
N GLY A 497 21.61 5.90 -0.17
CA GLY A 497 22.56 6.18 -1.25
C GLY A 497 23.89 5.46 -1.13
N GLU A 498 24.10 4.66 -0.06
CA GLU A 498 25.20 3.73 0.07
C GLU A 498 24.76 2.34 -0.40
N HIS A 499 25.61 1.66 -1.14
CA HIS A 499 25.31 0.37 -1.78
C HIS A 499 26.10 -0.74 -1.11
N SER A 500 25.45 -1.88 -0.89
CA SER A 500 26.14 -3.12 -0.48
C SER A 500 26.94 -3.70 -1.64
N ASP A 501 27.76 -4.70 -1.34
CA ASP A 501 28.33 -5.58 -2.34
C ASP A 501 27.23 -6.32 -3.11
N ALA A 502 27.51 -6.69 -4.38
CA ALA A 502 26.60 -7.49 -5.18
C ALA A 502 26.69 -8.97 -4.78
N LEU A 503 25.55 -9.60 -4.46
CA LEU A 503 25.46 -11.03 -4.14
C LEU A 503 24.62 -11.77 -5.18
N SER A 504 24.94 -13.03 -5.45
CA SER A 504 24.17 -13.91 -6.36
C SER A 504 22.82 -14.30 -5.74
N ILE A 505 21.84 -14.57 -6.62
CA ILE A 505 20.52 -15.06 -6.26
C ILE A 505 20.37 -16.45 -6.89
N GLU A 506 20.39 -17.49 -6.07
CA GLU A 506 20.34 -18.90 -6.48
C GLU A 506 18.90 -19.39 -6.65
N ILE A 507 18.00 -18.95 -5.77
CA ILE A 507 16.59 -19.27 -5.77
C ILE A 507 15.78 -17.98 -5.63
N SER A 508 14.59 -17.97 -6.02
CA SER A 508 13.53 -16.96 -5.89
C SER A 508 12.94 -16.52 -7.22
N VAL A 509 11.74 -15.99 -7.17
CA VAL A 509 11.19 -15.14 -8.24
C VAL A 509 11.18 -13.69 -7.75
N ILE A 510 11.73 -12.79 -8.55
CA ILE A 510 12.09 -11.44 -8.11
C ILE A 510 10.86 -10.61 -7.73
N GLN A 511 10.81 -10.16 -6.47
CA GLN A 511 9.77 -9.25 -5.97
C GLN A 511 9.92 -7.84 -6.58
N GLY A 512 9.19 -7.57 -7.65
CA GLY A 512 9.24 -6.29 -8.38
C GLY A 512 9.40 -6.42 -9.89
N SER A 513 9.64 -7.64 -10.39
CA SER A 513 9.58 -8.00 -11.80
C SER A 513 8.12 -8.08 -12.30
N ILE A 514 7.94 -8.13 -13.60
CA ILE A 514 6.64 -8.37 -14.24
C ILE A 514 6.38 -9.87 -14.39
N LEU A 515 7.41 -10.64 -14.66
CA LEU A 515 7.33 -12.09 -14.79
C LEU A 515 7.22 -12.82 -13.45
N GLY A 516 7.88 -12.35 -12.40
CA GLY A 516 7.92 -13.02 -11.10
C GLY A 516 6.56 -13.47 -10.57
N PRO A 517 5.53 -12.61 -10.53
CA PRO A 517 4.20 -13.04 -10.11
C PRO A 517 3.60 -14.17 -10.95
N ILE A 518 3.82 -14.17 -12.28
CA ILE A 518 3.27 -15.19 -13.17
C ILE A 518 4.03 -16.50 -12.99
N LEU A 519 5.35 -16.45 -12.87
CA LEU A 519 6.18 -17.62 -12.57
C LEU A 519 5.82 -18.24 -11.21
N PHE A 520 5.51 -17.42 -10.23
CA PHE A 520 4.99 -17.90 -8.94
C PHE A 520 3.64 -18.61 -9.13
N LEU A 521 2.73 -18.07 -9.96
CA LEU A 521 1.48 -18.77 -10.26
C LEU A 521 1.72 -20.13 -10.91
N CYS A 522 2.67 -20.25 -11.84
CA CYS A 522 3.06 -21.53 -12.44
C CYS A 522 3.62 -22.49 -11.37
N TYR A 523 4.39 -21.96 -10.40
CA TYR A 523 4.99 -22.75 -9.33
C TYR A 523 3.97 -23.37 -8.39
N ILE A 524 2.91 -22.61 -8.00
CA ILE A 524 1.89 -23.05 -7.03
C ILE A 524 0.66 -23.68 -7.72
N ASN A 525 0.61 -23.70 -9.05
CA ASN A 525 -0.59 -24.05 -9.82
C ASN A 525 -1.17 -25.42 -9.50
N ASP A 526 -0.32 -26.39 -9.22
CA ASP A 526 -0.66 -27.79 -8.94
C ASP A 526 -1.02 -28.05 -7.45
N PHE A 527 -1.06 -27.01 -6.61
CA PHE A 527 -1.45 -27.13 -5.22
C PHE A 527 -2.82 -27.84 -5.03
N TYR A 528 -3.77 -27.56 -5.92
CA TYR A 528 -5.12 -28.16 -5.84
C TYR A 528 -5.10 -29.69 -6.01
N SER A 529 -4.10 -30.25 -6.67
CA SER A 529 -3.99 -31.71 -6.86
C SER A 529 -3.47 -32.43 -5.62
N ALA A 530 -2.96 -31.69 -4.64
CA ALA A 530 -2.46 -32.24 -3.39
C ALA A 530 -3.57 -32.59 -2.38
N THR A 531 -4.77 -32.06 -2.54
CA THR A 531 -5.83 -32.15 -1.53
C THR A 531 -7.21 -32.24 -2.17
N THR A 532 -8.14 -32.90 -1.50
CA THR A 532 -9.56 -32.94 -1.88
C THR A 532 -10.39 -31.83 -1.21
N LEU A 533 -9.79 -30.96 -0.38
CA LEU A 533 -10.43 -29.75 0.10
C LEU A 533 -10.74 -28.83 -1.09
N PHE A 534 -11.84 -28.12 -1.02
CA PHE A 534 -12.04 -27.01 -1.95
C PHE A 534 -11.00 -25.92 -1.67
N THR A 535 -10.19 -25.58 -2.66
CA THR A 535 -9.12 -24.59 -2.51
C THR A 535 -9.43 -23.31 -3.27
N ALA A 536 -9.21 -22.17 -2.62
CA ALA A 536 -9.30 -20.85 -3.23
C ALA A 536 -7.96 -20.13 -3.05
N LEU A 537 -7.28 -19.76 -4.16
CA LEU A 537 -5.95 -19.21 -4.17
C LEU A 537 -5.99 -17.72 -4.60
N PHE A 538 -5.24 -16.89 -3.88
CA PHE A 538 -4.94 -15.53 -4.32
C PHE A 538 -3.43 -15.29 -4.19
N ALA A 539 -2.68 -15.70 -5.21
CA ALA A 539 -1.24 -15.84 -5.19
C ALA A 539 -0.79 -16.81 -4.08
N ASP A 540 -0.08 -16.30 -3.06
CA ASP A 540 0.38 -17.04 -1.88
C ASP A 540 -0.70 -17.22 -0.80
N ASP A 541 -1.72 -16.35 -0.76
CA ASP A 541 -2.85 -16.50 0.16
C ASP A 541 -3.69 -17.71 -0.26
N THR A 542 -3.59 -18.81 0.48
CA THR A 542 -4.25 -20.09 0.20
C THR A 542 -5.30 -20.39 1.26
N THR A 543 -6.53 -20.69 0.81
CA THR A 543 -7.64 -21.10 1.68
C THR A 543 -8.12 -22.48 1.28
N GLY A 544 -8.09 -23.44 2.21
CA GLY A 544 -8.67 -24.77 2.07
C GLY A 544 -9.99 -24.89 2.84
N LEU A 545 -11.06 -25.42 2.23
CA LEU A 545 -12.37 -25.56 2.87
C LEU A 545 -12.86 -27.01 2.80
N GLY A 546 -13.36 -27.50 3.95
CA GLY A 546 -14.06 -28.77 4.08
C GLY A 546 -15.43 -28.58 4.72
N LYS A 547 -16.43 -29.41 4.36
CA LYS A 547 -17.78 -29.39 4.97
C LYS A 547 -18.21 -30.76 5.46
N GLY A 548 -19.00 -30.82 6.53
CA GLY A 548 -19.52 -32.08 7.07
C GLY A 548 -20.53 -31.87 8.20
N LYS A 549 -21.42 -32.85 8.41
CA LYS A 549 -22.45 -32.81 9.46
C LYS A 549 -21.89 -33.05 10.86
N ASN A 550 -20.93 -33.96 10.99
CA ASN A 550 -20.23 -34.31 12.23
C ASN A 550 -18.89 -33.58 12.28
N LEU A 551 -18.67 -32.84 13.37
CA LEU A 551 -17.48 -32.01 13.51
C LEU A 551 -16.21 -32.81 13.71
N SER A 552 -16.25 -33.88 14.55
CA SER A 552 -15.11 -34.75 14.83
C SER A 552 -14.61 -35.45 13.56
N LEU A 553 -15.54 -36.01 12.76
CA LEU A 553 -15.19 -36.64 11.47
C LEU A 553 -14.64 -35.61 10.46
N LEU A 554 -15.23 -34.41 10.43
CA LEU A 554 -14.74 -33.32 9.58
C LEU A 554 -13.35 -32.87 10.01
N THR A 555 -13.07 -32.77 11.31
CA THR A 555 -11.75 -32.43 11.85
C THR A 555 -10.70 -33.47 11.47
N ALA A 556 -11.02 -34.76 11.61
CA ALA A 556 -10.14 -35.83 11.21
C ALA A 556 -9.83 -35.80 9.70
N TYR A 557 -10.88 -35.62 8.89
CA TYR A 557 -10.72 -35.44 7.43
C TYR A 557 -9.82 -34.26 7.07
N VAL A 558 -10.04 -33.08 7.69
CA VAL A 558 -9.20 -31.90 7.40
C VAL A 558 -7.75 -32.12 7.84
N ASN A 559 -7.50 -32.80 8.97
CA ASN A 559 -6.15 -33.17 9.40
C ASN A 559 -5.46 -34.12 8.42
N SER A 560 -6.16 -35.12 7.87
CA SER A 560 -5.61 -36.00 6.85
C SER A 560 -5.27 -35.23 5.55
N GLU A 561 -6.08 -34.25 5.19
CA GLU A 561 -5.80 -33.41 4.00
C GLU A 561 -4.64 -32.43 4.24
N LEU A 562 -4.50 -31.89 5.46
CA LEU A 562 -3.34 -31.08 5.85
C LEU A 562 -2.03 -31.85 5.77
N GLN A 563 -2.05 -33.17 6.07
CA GLN A 563 -0.89 -34.04 5.87
C GLN A 563 -0.49 -34.16 4.39
N LYS A 564 -1.46 -34.31 3.50
CA LYS A 564 -1.20 -34.32 2.06
C LYS A 564 -0.64 -32.98 1.56
N ILE A 565 -1.16 -31.87 2.10
CA ILE A 565 -0.65 -30.52 1.82
C ILE A 565 0.79 -30.38 2.32
N SER A 566 1.13 -30.91 3.52
CA SER A 566 2.50 -30.93 4.03
C SER A 566 3.45 -31.64 3.07
N ASN A 567 3.08 -32.81 2.54
CA ASN A 567 3.89 -33.52 1.55
C ASN A 567 4.10 -32.71 0.27
N TRP A 568 3.05 -32.04 -0.23
CA TRP A 568 3.18 -31.16 -1.40
C TRP A 568 4.13 -29.99 -1.13
N LEU A 569 4.03 -29.33 0.02
CA LEU A 569 4.91 -28.25 0.41
C LEU A 569 6.37 -28.70 0.44
N ARG A 570 6.63 -29.88 1.02
CA ARG A 570 7.97 -30.48 1.11
C ARG A 570 8.52 -30.83 -0.28
N SER A 571 7.71 -31.45 -1.16
CA SER A 571 8.09 -31.73 -2.55
C SER A 571 8.47 -30.45 -3.31
N ASN A 572 7.83 -29.33 -2.98
CA ASN A 572 8.06 -28.03 -3.59
C ASN A 572 9.08 -27.16 -2.83
N LYS A 573 9.78 -27.73 -1.84
CA LYS A 573 10.75 -26.99 -0.99
C LYS A 573 10.17 -25.70 -0.39
N MET A 574 8.90 -25.74 -0.01
CA MET A 574 8.18 -24.64 0.62
C MET A 574 7.86 -24.97 2.10
N ALA A 575 7.76 -23.96 2.94
CA ALA A 575 7.41 -24.10 4.33
C ALA A 575 6.21 -23.24 4.71
N ILE A 576 5.36 -23.75 5.60
CA ILE A 576 4.23 -23.05 6.19
C ILE A 576 4.68 -22.18 7.37
N ASN A 577 4.00 -21.09 7.61
CA ASN A 577 4.10 -20.28 8.80
C ASN A 577 3.00 -20.71 9.80
N THR A 578 3.29 -21.66 10.65
CA THR A 578 2.32 -22.24 11.61
C THR A 578 1.75 -21.18 12.57
N ALA A 579 2.54 -20.18 12.97
CA ALA A 579 2.10 -19.12 13.87
C ALA A 579 1.03 -18.19 13.22
N LYS A 580 1.07 -18.03 11.90
CA LYS A 580 0.12 -17.20 11.15
C LYS A 580 -0.99 -17.99 10.48
N THR A 581 -0.80 -19.29 10.29
CA THR A 581 -1.84 -20.19 9.79
C THR A 581 -2.93 -20.31 10.84
N LYS A 582 -4.17 -20.06 10.44
CA LYS A 582 -5.34 -20.04 11.33
C LYS A 582 -6.49 -20.79 10.68
N PHE A 583 -7.49 -21.18 11.47
CA PHE A 583 -8.72 -21.73 10.93
C PHE A 583 -9.97 -21.18 11.61
N ILE A 584 -11.08 -21.22 10.88
CA ILE A 584 -12.42 -20.89 11.37
C ILE A 584 -13.33 -22.10 11.13
N VAL A 585 -14.19 -22.38 12.09
CA VAL A 585 -15.32 -23.30 11.92
C VAL A 585 -16.57 -22.47 11.74
N PHE A 586 -17.01 -22.31 10.49
CA PHE A 586 -18.29 -21.66 10.19
C PHE A 586 -19.45 -22.55 10.60
N ARG A 587 -20.41 -21.96 11.30
CA ARG A 587 -21.59 -22.65 11.84
C ARG A 587 -22.79 -21.73 12.01
N THR A 588 -23.97 -22.31 12.15
CA THR A 588 -25.15 -21.56 12.61
C THR A 588 -25.09 -21.36 14.12
N ARG A 589 -25.70 -20.30 14.64
CA ARG A 589 -25.67 -19.97 16.08
C ARG A 589 -26.21 -21.06 17.00
N GLY A 590 -27.17 -21.89 16.52
CA GLY A 590 -27.73 -22.98 17.29
C GLY A 590 -26.80 -24.19 17.44
N LYS A 591 -25.74 -24.31 16.66
CA LYS A 591 -24.78 -25.41 16.75
C LYS A 591 -23.70 -25.10 17.77
N LYS A 592 -23.54 -25.89 18.81
CA LYS A 592 -22.44 -25.81 19.76
C LYS A 592 -21.23 -26.57 19.24
N ILE A 593 -20.04 -26.17 19.65
CA ILE A 593 -18.74 -26.80 19.35
C ILE A 593 -18.11 -27.18 20.68
N ASP A 594 -17.77 -28.44 20.82
CA ASP A 594 -16.85 -28.88 21.86
C ASP A 594 -15.42 -28.56 21.39
N PRO A 595 -14.63 -27.78 22.16
CA PRO A 595 -13.26 -27.47 21.80
C PRO A 595 -12.38 -28.73 21.62
N ALA A 596 -12.71 -29.81 22.30
CA ALA A 596 -11.99 -31.09 22.20
C ALA A 596 -12.19 -31.77 20.84
N GLU A 597 -13.35 -31.58 20.21
CA GLU A 597 -13.69 -32.16 18.90
C GLU A 597 -13.07 -31.38 17.71
N CYS A 598 -12.50 -30.21 17.94
CA CYS A 598 -12.06 -29.31 16.89
C CYS A 598 -10.59 -28.89 17.08
N ARG A 599 -9.70 -29.87 16.91
CA ARG A 599 -8.25 -29.67 17.01
C ARG A 599 -7.58 -29.90 15.66
N LEU A 600 -7.14 -28.83 14.99
CA LEU A 600 -6.35 -28.98 13.79
C LEU A 600 -4.86 -28.91 14.12
N VAL A 601 -4.12 -29.79 13.46
CA VAL A 601 -2.66 -29.86 13.57
C VAL A 601 -2.03 -29.89 12.18
N TYR A 602 -0.91 -29.20 12.03
CA TYR A 602 -0.03 -29.35 10.90
C TYR A 602 1.05 -30.37 11.30
N ASN A 603 1.08 -31.50 10.62
CA ASN A 603 2.01 -32.57 10.87
C ASN A 603 3.06 -32.58 9.74
N ASP A 604 4.33 -32.33 10.10
CA ASP A 604 5.46 -32.31 9.16
C ASP A 604 6.23 -33.65 9.12
N ASN A 605 5.69 -34.69 9.72
CA ASN A 605 6.22 -36.06 9.61
C ASN A 605 5.86 -36.70 8.26
N GLU A 606 6.65 -37.64 7.80
CA GLU A 606 6.35 -38.47 6.63
C GLU A 606 5.28 -39.52 6.95
N ILE A 607 4.35 -39.72 6.03
CA ILE A 607 3.31 -40.77 6.21
C ILE A 607 3.97 -42.13 6.21
N GLY A 608 3.78 -42.89 7.31
CA GLY A 608 4.28 -44.27 7.44
C GLY A 608 5.66 -44.42 8.11
N VAL A 609 6.22 -43.30 8.65
CA VAL A 609 7.43 -43.28 9.49
C VAL A 609 7.01 -42.99 10.94
N ASP A 610 7.81 -43.43 11.91
CA ASP A 610 7.57 -43.10 13.32
C ASP A 610 7.39 -41.61 13.53
N GLU A 611 6.27 -41.21 14.14
CA GLU A 611 5.91 -39.78 14.31
C GLU A 611 6.84 -39.11 15.33
N ASP A 612 7.55 -38.10 14.91
CA ASP A 612 8.28 -37.20 15.81
C ASP A 612 7.29 -36.14 16.35
N PRO A 613 6.93 -36.16 17.64
CA PRO A 613 5.97 -35.22 18.22
C PRO A 613 6.40 -33.77 18.10
N SER A 614 7.69 -33.46 17.95
CA SER A 614 8.22 -32.10 17.78
C SER A 614 7.85 -31.50 16.44
N GLN A 615 7.39 -32.30 15.47
CA GLN A 615 6.99 -31.89 14.12
C GLN A 615 5.47 -31.71 13.97
N ILE A 616 4.73 -31.82 15.07
CA ILE A 616 3.28 -31.63 15.11
C ILE A 616 2.98 -30.23 15.67
N TYR A 617 2.44 -29.38 14.83
CA TYR A 617 2.18 -27.96 15.17
C TYR A 617 0.67 -27.71 15.28
N PRO A 618 0.16 -27.28 16.45
CA PRO A 618 -1.24 -26.93 16.58
C PRO A 618 -1.56 -25.67 15.75
N ILE A 619 -2.67 -25.70 15.01
CA ILE A 619 -3.18 -24.54 14.27
C ILE A 619 -4.20 -23.83 15.16
N SER A 620 -4.03 -22.51 15.33
CA SER A 620 -4.90 -21.70 16.18
C SER A 620 -6.29 -21.50 15.53
N ARG A 621 -7.33 -21.73 16.33
CA ARG A 621 -8.71 -21.49 15.96
C ARG A 621 -9.11 -20.02 16.21
N ILE A 622 -9.84 -19.44 15.28
CA ILE A 622 -10.50 -18.12 15.40
C ILE A 622 -11.98 -18.38 15.75
N TYR A 623 -12.47 -17.79 16.86
CA TYR A 623 -13.87 -17.91 17.28
C TYR A 623 -14.31 -16.72 18.14
N ASN A 624 -15.61 -16.45 18.22
CA ASN A 624 -16.14 -15.21 18.79
C ASN A 624 -15.82 -14.97 20.27
N ASP A 625 -15.64 -16.03 21.04
CA ASP A 625 -15.29 -15.97 22.48
C ASP A 625 -13.79 -16.13 22.73
N GLY A 626 -12.97 -16.18 21.66
CA GLY A 626 -11.52 -16.30 21.76
C GLY A 626 -10.79 -14.98 21.81
N GLU A 627 -9.46 -15.04 21.94
CA GLU A 627 -8.58 -13.86 21.86
C GLU A 627 -8.71 -13.15 20.52
N GLU A 628 -8.75 -13.90 19.43
CA GLU A 628 -8.99 -13.40 18.06
C GLU A 628 -10.41 -13.81 17.64
N LYS A 629 -11.28 -12.80 17.44
CA LYS A 629 -12.71 -13.01 17.12
C LYS A 629 -12.98 -13.11 15.62
N SER A 630 -12.08 -12.61 14.79
CA SER A 630 -12.24 -12.58 13.35
C SER A 630 -10.91 -12.68 12.62
N PHE A 631 -10.90 -13.33 11.46
CA PHE A 631 -9.74 -13.46 10.58
C PHE A 631 -9.83 -12.49 9.41
N LYS A 632 -8.72 -11.81 9.11
CA LYS A 632 -8.63 -10.87 7.99
C LYS A 632 -8.13 -11.57 6.73
N LEU A 633 -9.04 -11.89 5.82
CA LEU A 633 -8.72 -12.44 4.51
C LEU A 633 -8.96 -11.38 3.41
N LEU A 634 -7.94 -11.11 2.61
CA LEU A 634 -7.99 -10.15 1.48
C LEU A 634 -8.68 -8.81 1.83
N GLY A 635 -8.51 -8.36 3.08
CA GLY A 635 -9.05 -7.08 3.55
C GLY A 635 -10.43 -7.12 4.21
N ILE A 636 -11.13 -8.24 4.18
CA ILE A 636 -12.40 -8.48 4.87
C ILE A 636 -12.14 -9.27 6.16
N LEU A 637 -12.86 -8.95 7.24
CA LEU A 637 -12.83 -9.68 8.50
C LEU A 637 -13.98 -10.67 8.53
N PHE A 638 -13.67 -11.95 8.69
CA PHE A 638 -14.61 -13.06 8.79
C PHE A 638 -14.69 -13.57 10.23
N ASP A 639 -15.89 -13.68 10.76
CA ASP A 639 -16.20 -14.35 12.03
C ASP A 639 -16.92 -15.70 11.78
N GLU A 640 -16.99 -16.56 12.78
CA GLU A 640 -17.59 -17.91 12.66
C GLU A 640 -19.08 -17.95 12.26
N TYR A 641 -19.78 -16.82 12.37
CA TYR A 641 -21.21 -16.69 12.04
C TYR A 641 -21.49 -15.87 10.78
N LEU A 642 -20.45 -15.37 10.11
CA LEU A 642 -20.57 -14.44 8.97
C LEU A 642 -21.40 -13.18 9.32
N SER A 643 -21.26 -12.67 10.55
CA SER A 643 -21.99 -11.50 11.01
C SER A 643 -21.43 -10.19 10.43
N PHE A 644 -20.17 -10.16 10.12
CA PHE A 644 -19.41 -9.00 9.64
C PHE A 644 -19.40 -7.79 10.59
N ASP A 645 -19.75 -7.96 11.89
CA ASP A 645 -19.80 -6.83 12.82
C ASP A 645 -18.43 -6.21 13.05
N ASP A 646 -17.39 -7.02 13.22
CA ASP A 646 -15.99 -6.56 13.36
C ASP A 646 -15.51 -5.86 12.09
N HIS A 647 -15.89 -6.36 10.92
CA HIS A 647 -15.54 -5.73 9.65
C HIS A 647 -16.16 -4.34 9.53
N VAL A 648 -17.46 -4.24 9.78
CA VAL A 648 -18.20 -2.98 9.73
C VAL A 648 -17.65 -1.99 10.77
N SER A 649 -17.34 -2.45 11.97
CA SER A 649 -16.75 -1.63 13.03
C SER A 649 -15.37 -1.09 12.62
N SER A 650 -14.54 -1.92 12.00
CA SER A 650 -13.25 -1.52 11.40
C SER A 650 -13.42 -0.48 10.27
N LEU A 651 -14.43 -0.67 9.40
CA LEU A 651 -14.76 0.31 8.35
C LEU A 651 -15.24 1.65 8.96
N CYS A 652 -16.09 1.62 9.97
CA CYS A 652 -16.53 2.83 10.69
C CYS A 652 -15.35 3.60 11.26
N ALA A 653 -14.36 2.93 11.85
CA ALA A 653 -13.15 3.56 12.36
C ALA A 653 -12.32 4.25 11.24
N LYS A 654 -12.15 3.59 10.08
CA LYS A 654 -11.46 4.16 8.91
C LYS A 654 -12.21 5.37 8.35
N ILE A 655 -13.54 5.27 8.22
CA ILE A 655 -14.40 6.35 7.71
C ILE A 655 -14.38 7.53 8.68
N SER A 656 -14.40 7.30 10.00
CA SER A 656 -14.30 8.38 11.00
C SER A 656 -12.99 9.16 10.88
N LYS A 657 -11.85 8.51 10.60
CA LYS A 657 -10.59 9.20 10.31
C LYS A 657 -10.68 10.04 9.04
N SER A 658 -11.35 9.53 8.01
CA SER A 658 -11.59 10.26 6.76
C SER A 658 -12.52 11.46 6.96
N LEU A 659 -13.58 11.30 7.75
CA LEU A 659 -14.50 12.38 8.14
C LEU A 659 -13.78 13.50 8.88
N PHE A 660 -12.92 13.17 9.84
CA PHE A 660 -12.08 14.17 10.52
C PHE A 660 -11.25 14.98 9.51
N CYS A 661 -10.63 14.32 8.53
CA CYS A 661 -9.88 15.02 7.48
C CYS A 661 -10.81 15.94 6.66
N LEU A 662 -11.98 15.46 6.23
CA LEU A 662 -12.94 16.27 5.46
C LEU A 662 -13.42 17.49 6.26
N HIS A 663 -13.72 17.34 7.55
CA HIS A 663 -14.09 18.47 8.43
C HIS A 663 -13.01 19.53 8.51
N ARG A 664 -11.75 19.14 8.59
CA ARG A 664 -10.60 20.07 8.67
C ARG A 664 -10.37 20.82 7.35
N ILE A 665 -10.66 20.20 6.22
CA ILE A 665 -10.34 20.77 4.90
C ILE A 665 -11.53 21.47 4.21
N LYS A 666 -12.78 21.24 4.67
CA LYS A 666 -14.00 21.76 4.01
C LYS A 666 -13.98 23.27 3.74
N ASN A 667 -13.29 24.05 4.57
CA ASN A 667 -13.18 25.52 4.42
C ASN A 667 -12.08 25.96 3.42
N PHE A 668 -11.23 25.02 2.97
CA PHE A 668 -10.09 25.29 2.10
C PHE A 668 -10.26 24.78 0.67
N VAL A 669 -11.39 24.13 0.36
CA VAL A 669 -11.65 23.54 -0.95
C VAL A 669 -13.09 23.78 -1.40
N THR A 670 -13.39 23.58 -2.68
CA THR A 670 -14.75 23.67 -3.23
C THR A 670 -15.57 22.40 -2.93
N ASN A 671 -16.91 22.48 -3.09
CA ASN A 671 -17.79 21.33 -2.94
C ASN A 671 -17.47 20.22 -3.97
N ALA A 672 -17.07 20.57 -5.18
CA ALA A 672 -16.65 19.62 -6.20
C ALA A 672 -15.39 18.85 -5.76
N ALA A 673 -14.40 19.53 -5.19
CA ALA A 673 -13.23 18.89 -4.62
C ALA A 673 -13.58 18.01 -3.41
N LEU A 674 -14.49 18.45 -2.52
CA LEU A 674 -15.00 17.63 -1.41
C LEU A 674 -15.70 16.36 -1.89
N LYS A 675 -16.50 16.45 -2.98
CA LYS A 675 -17.14 15.28 -3.60
C LYS A 675 -16.09 14.29 -4.14
N SER A 676 -15.04 14.77 -4.81
CA SER A 676 -13.95 13.91 -5.29
C SER A 676 -13.23 13.22 -4.12
N LEU A 677 -13.02 13.93 -3.03
CA LEU A 677 -12.42 13.37 -1.81
C LEU A 677 -13.34 12.35 -1.12
N TYR A 678 -14.66 12.55 -1.15
CA TYR A 678 -15.63 11.55 -0.69
C TYR A 678 -15.44 10.22 -1.44
N TYR A 679 -15.36 10.26 -2.77
CA TYR A 679 -15.13 9.05 -3.56
C TYR A 679 -13.79 8.38 -3.23
N ALA A 680 -12.73 9.16 -3.06
CA ALA A 680 -11.40 8.64 -2.77
C ALA A 680 -11.26 8.05 -1.35
N MET A 681 -11.89 8.67 -0.34
CA MET A 681 -11.61 8.38 1.08
C MET A 681 -12.73 7.63 1.80
N ILE A 682 -13.95 7.66 1.29
CA ILE A 682 -15.12 7.06 1.95
C ILE A 682 -15.77 6.04 1.03
N HIS A 683 -16.18 6.44 -0.18
CA HIS A 683 -16.83 5.54 -1.13
C HIS A 683 -15.96 4.33 -1.49
N SER A 684 -14.64 4.53 -1.65
CA SER A 684 -13.70 3.44 -1.90
C SER A 684 -13.70 2.37 -0.79
N HIS A 685 -13.87 2.78 0.47
CA HIS A 685 -14.01 1.83 1.59
C HIS A 685 -15.37 1.14 1.60
N LEU A 686 -16.45 1.87 1.28
CA LEU A 686 -17.79 1.30 1.22
C LEU A 686 -17.97 0.33 0.03
N ALA A 687 -17.36 0.63 -1.11
CA ALA A 687 -17.52 -0.17 -2.32
C ALA A 687 -16.62 -1.41 -2.38
N TYR A 688 -15.53 -1.45 -1.59
CA TYR A 688 -14.60 -2.58 -1.62
C TYR A 688 -15.25 -3.86 -1.10
N CYS A 689 -15.39 -4.87 -1.97
CA CYS A 689 -16.01 -6.17 -1.67
C CYS A 689 -17.38 -6.04 -0.99
N ILE A 690 -18.19 -5.06 -1.38
CA ILE A 690 -19.51 -4.79 -0.79
C ILE A 690 -20.46 -5.97 -1.00
N ASN A 691 -20.28 -6.77 -2.05
CA ASN A 691 -21.05 -7.98 -2.31
C ASN A 691 -20.82 -9.08 -1.26
N ILE A 692 -19.72 -8.99 -0.46
CA ILE A 692 -19.40 -9.93 0.62
C ILE A 692 -20.08 -9.50 1.91
N TYR A 693 -19.78 -8.30 2.43
CA TYR A 693 -20.27 -7.86 3.73
C TYR A 693 -21.66 -7.18 3.68
N GLY A 694 -22.14 -6.83 2.47
CA GLY A 694 -23.43 -6.20 2.29
C GLY A 694 -24.63 -7.08 2.68
N CYS A 695 -24.41 -8.37 2.92
CA CYS A 695 -25.39 -9.30 3.47
C CYS A 695 -25.50 -9.25 5.00
N ALA A 696 -24.69 -8.43 5.69
CA ALA A 696 -24.79 -8.25 7.13
C ALA A 696 -26.17 -7.72 7.57
N SER A 697 -26.51 -7.92 8.84
CA SER A 697 -27.82 -7.49 9.38
C SER A 697 -28.03 -5.98 9.23
N ALA A 698 -29.29 -5.57 9.15
CA ALA A 698 -29.65 -4.15 9.03
C ALA A 698 -29.09 -3.31 10.18
N THR A 699 -29.04 -3.84 11.40
CA THR A 699 -28.47 -3.19 12.58
C THR A 699 -26.98 -2.93 12.42
N VAL A 700 -26.24 -3.89 11.87
CA VAL A 700 -24.80 -3.77 11.60
C VAL A 700 -24.56 -2.75 10.49
N LEU A 701 -25.27 -2.85 9.36
CA LEU A 701 -25.11 -1.92 8.23
C LEU A 701 -25.53 -0.49 8.57
N ASN A 702 -26.46 -0.31 9.52
CA ASN A 702 -26.90 1.03 9.94
C ASN A 702 -25.75 1.86 10.53
N LYS A 703 -24.76 1.22 11.15
CA LYS A 703 -23.53 1.91 11.63
C LYS A 703 -22.81 2.64 10.48
N LEU A 704 -22.71 2.01 9.30
CA LEU A 704 -22.10 2.61 8.11
C LEU A 704 -23.02 3.65 7.45
N ILE A 705 -24.33 3.40 7.43
CA ILE A 705 -25.32 4.36 6.90
C ILE A 705 -25.24 5.70 7.65
N VAL A 706 -25.13 5.65 8.98
CA VAL A 706 -24.97 6.85 9.81
C VAL A 706 -23.68 7.60 9.44
N LYS A 707 -22.57 6.89 9.29
CA LYS A 707 -21.28 7.49 8.88
C LYS A 707 -21.33 8.07 7.46
N GLN A 708 -22.03 7.42 6.53
CA GLN A 708 -22.20 7.95 5.18
C GLN A 708 -23.07 9.23 5.21
N LYS A 709 -24.16 9.25 5.96
CA LYS A 709 -25.00 10.44 6.13
C LYS A 709 -24.23 11.63 6.71
N GLU A 710 -23.35 11.37 7.69
CA GLU A 710 -22.44 12.39 8.23
C GLU A 710 -21.52 12.95 7.14
N ALA A 711 -20.91 12.07 6.33
CA ALA A 711 -20.06 12.46 5.21
C ALA A 711 -20.78 13.35 4.18
N ILE A 712 -22.01 13.00 3.84
CA ILE A 712 -22.83 13.75 2.87
C ILE A 712 -23.14 15.17 3.37
N ARG A 713 -23.43 15.33 4.67
CA ARG A 713 -23.61 16.67 5.26
C ARG A 713 -22.33 17.50 5.14
N VAL A 714 -21.17 16.92 5.44
CA VAL A 714 -19.87 17.62 5.33
C VAL A 714 -19.60 18.05 3.89
N VAL A 715 -19.81 17.18 2.92
CA VAL A 715 -19.58 17.45 1.49
C VAL A 715 -20.52 18.51 0.96
N SER A 716 -21.78 18.52 1.44
CA SER A 716 -22.79 19.51 1.06
C SER A 716 -22.64 20.85 1.81
N LEU A 717 -21.75 20.93 2.81
CA LEU A 717 -21.65 22.05 3.76
C LEU A 717 -22.98 22.30 4.48
N ALA A 718 -23.76 21.26 4.71
CA ALA A 718 -25.06 21.28 5.37
C ALA A 718 -24.88 21.23 6.90
N ASN A 719 -25.96 21.59 7.63
CA ASN A 719 -25.98 21.51 9.09
C ASN A 719 -26.08 20.06 9.57
N TYR A 720 -25.68 19.83 10.81
CA TYR A 720 -25.68 18.49 11.40
C TYR A 720 -27.05 17.80 11.40
N ARG A 721 -28.14 18.57 11.54
CA ARG A 721 -29.52 18.07 11.59
C ARG A 721 -30.23 18.00 10.25
N ASP A 722 -29.62 18.50 9.16
CA ASP A 722 -30.26 18.55 7.84
C ASP A 722 -30.60 17.15 7.32
N HIS A 723 -31.76 17.02 6.67
CA HIS A 723 -32.18 15.78 6.02
C HIS A 723 -31.24 15.40 4.89
N THR A 724 -30.80 14.15 4.87
CA THR A 724 -29.76 13.70 3.92
C THR A 724 -30.30 13.23 2.57
N VAL A 725 -31.57 12.82 2.46
CA VAL A 725 -32.15 12.33 1.18
C VAL A 725 -32.03 13.36 0.06
N PRO A 726 -32.40 14.65 0.25
CA PRO A 726 -32.21 15.67 -0.78
C PRO A 726 -30.72 15.90 -1.11
N LEU A 727 -29.84 15.76 -0.10
CA LEU A 727 -28.39 15.96 -0.28
C LEU A 727 -27.77 14.85 -1.13
N PHE A 728 -28.16 13.59 -0.93
CA PHE A 728 -27.74 12.47 -1.78
C PHE A 728 -28.12 12.71 -3.24
N LYS A 729 -29.39 13.12 -3.49
CA LYS A 729 -29.87 13.44 -4.84
C LYS A 729 -29.07 14.60 -5.46
N LYS A 730 -28.90 15.71 -4.73
CA LYS A 730 -28.15 16.89 -5.19
C LYS A 730 -26.69 16.57 -5.55
N LEU A 731 -26.03 15.68 -4.79
CA LEU A 731 -24.67 15.27 -5.05
C LEU A 731 -24.59 14.16 -6.09
N ASN A 732 -25.69 13.53 -6.48
CA ASN A 732 -25.73 12.32 -7.30
C ASN A 732 -24.79 11.23 -6.72
N ILE A 733 -25.05 10.86 -5.46
CA ILE A 733 -24.33 9.82 -4.70
C ILE A 733 -25.35 8.79 -4.23
N LEU A 734 -25.06 7.50 -4.43
CA LEU A 734 -25.92 6.41 -3.98
C LEU A 734 -25.81 6.23 -2.45
N PRO A 735 -26.92 6.15 -1.71
CA PRO A 735 -26.97 5.64 -0.36
C PRO A 735 -26.44 4.20 -0.28
N LEU A 736 -25.96 3.77 0.90
CA LEU A 736 -25.33 2.45 1.06
C LEU A 736 -26.21 1.29 0.59
N ASN A 737 -27.50 1.30 0.92
CA ASN A 737 -28.43 0.24 0.50
C ASN A 737 -28.57 0.15 -1.02
N GLU A 738 -28.64 1.31 -1.70
CA GLU A 738 -28.68 1.36 -3.16
C GLU A 738 -27.33 0.98 -3.77
N LEU A 739 -26.23 1.30 -3.10
CA LEU A 739 -24.88 0.89 -3.53
C LEU A 739 -24.70 -0.63 -3.47
N ILE A 740 -25.22 -1.30 -2.43
CA ILE A 740 -25.23 -2.76 -2.30
C ILE A 740 -26.01 -3.36 -3.49
N MET A 741 -27.23 -2.86 -3.74
CA MET A 741 -28.06 -3.32 -4.85
C MET A 741 -27.40 -3.08 -6.21
N TYR A 742 -26.85 -1.88 -6.43
CA TYR A 742 -26.12 -1.55 -7.66
C TYR A 742 -24.93 -2.49 -7.91
N SER A 743 -24.16 -2.79 -6.85
CA SER A 743 -23.01 -3.69 -6.97
C SER A 743 -23.43 -5.12 -7.31
N ALA A 744 -24.50 -5.62 -6.69
CA ALA A 744 -25.07 -6.94 -6.97
C ALA A 744 -25.60 -7.04 -8.41
N LEU A 745 -26.35 -6.03 -8.88
CA LEU A 745 -26.84 -5.98 -10.26
C LEU A 745 -25.70 -5.93 -11.27
N LYS A 746 -24.66 -5.14 -11.00
CA LYS A 746 -23.47 -5.07 -11.84
C LYS A 746 -22.74 -6.41 -11.90
N PHE A 747 -22.68 -7.15 -10.81
CA PHE A 747 -22.08 -8.47 -10.76
C PHE A 747 -22.88 -9.47 -11.59
N MET A 748 -24.21 -9.51 -11.44
CA MET A 748 -25.12 -10.36 -12.22
C MET A 748 -25.13 -10.01 -13.71
N HIS A 749 -25.03 -8.72 -14.05
CA HIS A 749 -24.86 -8.30 -15.45
C HIS A 749 -23.56 -8.87 -16.05
N LYS A 750 -22.44 -8.85 -15.29
CA LYS A 750 -21.18 -9.48 -15.76
C LYS A 750 -21.34 -10.98 -15.93
N TYR A 751 -22.05 -11.65 -15.02
CA TYR A 751 -22.34 -13.07 -15.11
C TYR A 751 -23.13 -13.39 -16.39
N LYS A 752 -24.26 -12.71 -16.60
CA LYS A 752 -25.15 -12.91 -17.78
C LYS A 752 -24.42 -12.72 -19.13
N HIS A 753 -23.39 -11.87 -19.16
CA HIS A 753 -22.58 -11.58 -20.35
C HIS A 753 -21.23 -12.32 -20.40
N ASN A 754 -21.06 -13.40 -19.64
CA ASN A 754 -19.84 -14.23 -19.59
C ASN A 754 -18.56 -13.40 -19.35
N ARG A 755 -18.65 -12.36 -18.50
CA ARG A 755 -17.52 -11.46 -18.16
C ARG A 755 -16.92 -11.77 -16.79
N LEU A 756 -17.35 -12.84 -16.15
CA LEU A 756 -16.74 -13.38 -14.94
C LEU A 756 -15.78 -14.52 -15.28
N PRO A 757 -14.85 -14.89 -14.39
CA PRO A 757 -14.03 -16.07 -14.53
C PRO A 757 -14.87 -17.34 -14.72
N PHE A 758 -14.35 -18.32 -15.46
CA PHE A 758 -15.05 -19.58 -15.76
C PHE A 758 -15.57 -20.29 -14.50
N SER A 759 -14.84 -20.23 -13.40
CA SER A 759 -15.24 -20.79 -12.09
C SER A 759 -16.59 -20.29 -11.54
N PHE A 760 -17.20 -19.26 -12.16
CA PHE A 760 -18.53 -18.76 -11.80
C PHE A 760 -19.64 -19.37 -12.66
N ASN A 761 -19.35 -20.05 -13.78
CA ASN A 761 -20.38 -20.51 -14.72
C ASN A 761 -21.38 -21.48 -14.10
N GLU A 762 -20.99 -22.24 -13.09
CA GLU A 762 -21.85 -23.25 -12.45
C GLU A 762 -22.56 -22.77 -11.17
N ILE A 763 -22.34 -21.54 -10.75
CA ILE A 763 -22.92 -21.04 -9.48
C ILE A 763 -24.43 -20.86 -9.59
N TRP A 764 -24.90 -20.39 -10.73
CA TRP A 764 -26.33 -20.18 -10.97
C TRP A 764 -26.82 -21.03 -12.13
N THR A 765 -27.87 -21.82 -11.88
CA THR A 765 -28.58 -22.58 -12.91
C THR A 765 -29.94 -21.93 -13.16
N THR A 766 -30.41 -21.96 -14.40
CA THR A 766 -31.79 -21.51 -14.72
C THR A 766 -32.79 -22.58 -14.31
N ASN A 767 -34.04 -22.18 -14.09
CA ASN A 767 -35.10 -23.12 -13.79
C ASN A 767 -35.30 -24.13 -14.92
N ARG A 768 -35.10 -23.74 -16.20
CA ARG A 768 -35.12 -24.61 -17.36
C ARG A 768 -33.97 -25.65 -17.33
N ALA A 769 -32.77 -25.24 -16.99
CA ALA A 769 -31.61 -26.15 -16.93
C ALA A 769 -31.78 -27.21 -15.83
N ARG A 770 -32.51 -26.87 -14.75
CA ARG A 770 -32.76 -27.78 -13.64
C ARG A 770 -33.90 -28.77 -13.93
N ASN A 771 -34.96 -28.32 -14.63
CA ASN A 771 -36.14 -29.12 -14.98
C ASN A 771 -36.40 -28.97 -16.47
N PRO A 772 -35.60 -29.61 -17.35
CA PRO A 772 -35.71 -29.46 -18.77
C PRO A 772 -37.06 -29.91 -19.36
N ASP A 773 -37.70 -30.87 -18.70
CA ASP A 773 -38.96 -31.52 -19.16
C ASP A 773 -40.21 -30.78 -18.71
N VAL A 774 -40.11 -29.70 -17.94
CA VAL A 774 -41.22 -28.94 -17.40
C VAL A 774 -41.30 -27.55 -17.99
N ILE A 775 -42.44 -27.23 -18.62
CA ILE A 775 -42.68 -25.87 -19.14
C ILE A 775 -43.04 -24.95 -17.97
N LEU A 776 -42.07 -24.15 -17.53
CA LEU A 776 -42.25 -23.17 -16.45
C LEU A 776 -42.42 -21.76 -17.03
N ARG A 777 -43.34 -20.95 -16.47
CA ARG A 777 -43.52 -19.54 -16.85
C ARG A 777 -42.27 -18.69 -16.63
N ASN A 778 -41.41 -19.11 -15.71
CA ASN A 778 -40.15 -18.47 -15.34
C ASN A 778 -38.91 -19.32 -15.68
N ALA A 779 -38.97 -20.07 -16.79
CA ALA A 779 -37.92 -21.02 -17.21
C ALA A 779 -36.53 -20.38 -17.33
N ASN A 780 -36.44 -19.15 -17.78
CA ASN A 780 -35.20 -18.42 -17.99
C ASN A 780 -34.67 -17.73 -16.72
N ASN A 781 -35.44 -17.72 -15.63
CA ASN A 781 -35.01 -17.14 -14.39
C ASN A 781 -34.05 -18.07 -13.65
N PHE A 782 -33.14 -17.49 -12.88
CA PHE A 782 -32.22 -18.29 -12.08
C PHE A 782 -32.98 -19.03 -10.98
N TYR A 783 -32.65 -20.32 -10.83
CA TYR A 783 -33.07 -21.08 -9.69
C TYR A 783 -32.45 -20.57 -8.41
N VAL A 784 -33.26 -20.33 -7.39
CA VAL A 784 -32.79 -19.98 -6.07
C VAL A 784 -33.19 -21.08 -5.11
N PRO A 785 -32.21 -21.80 -4.53
CA PRO A 785 -32.48 -22.86 -3.56
C PRO A 785 -33.19 -22.27 -2.32
N ALA A 786 -34.03 -23.10 -1.68
CA ALA A 786 -34.57 -22.76 -0.37
C ALA A 786 -33.43 -22.46 0.60
N HIS A 787 -33.59 -21.45 1.43
CA HIS A 787 -32.56 -21.02 2.36
C HIS A 787 -33.08 -20.96 3.79
N ASN A 788 -32.33 -21.60 4.67
CA ASN A 788 -32.61 -21.67 6.11
C ASN A 788 -31.81 -20.66 6.94
N PHE A 789 -30.89 -19.93 6.31
CA PHE A 789 -29.97 -19.02 6.99
C PHE A 789 -30.18 -17.56 6.56
N ALA A 790 -30.50 -16.69 7.53
CA ALA A 790 -30.96 -15.32 7.26
C ALA A 790 -29.90 -14.46 6.52
N THR A 791 -28.61 -14.61 6.82
CA THR A 791 -27.52 -13.86 6.17
C THR A 791 -27.38 -14.22 4.69
N ILE A 792 -27.73 -15.42 4.29
CA ILE A 792 -27.70 -15.89 2.91
C ILE A 792 -28.78 -15.19 2.08
N LYS A 793 -29.95 -14.91 2.67
CA LYS A 793 -31.12 -14.31 2.00
C LYS A 793 -30.81 -12.96 1.34
N THR A 794 -29.89 -12.20 1.89
CA THR A 794 -29.48 -10.87 1.42
C THR A 794 -28.20 -10.89 0.61
N SER A 795 -27.56 -12.05 0.45
CA SER A 795 -26.32 -12.18 -0.34
C SER A 795 -26.61 -12.07 -1.85
N VAL A 796 -25.58 -11.72 -2.62
CA VAL A 796 -25.62 -11.67 -4.11
C VAL A 796 -26.09 -13.00 -4.72
N PHE A 797 -25.83 -14.11 -4.05
CA PHE A 797 -26.22 -15.43 -4.55
C PHE A 797 -27.75 -15.64 -4.59
N PHE A 798 -28.51 -14.87 -3.80
CA PHE A 798 -29.97 -14.98 -3.63
C PHE A 798 -30.73 -13.69 -4.02
N LEU A 799 -30.05 -12.58 -4.29
CA LEU A 799 -30.63 -11.31 -4.70
C LEU A 799 -31.39 -11.33 -6.04
N PRO A 800 -31.01 -12.13 -7.07
CA PRO A 800 -31.67 -12.09 -8.36
C PRO A 800 -33.19 -12.27 -8.32
N GLN A 801 -33.71 -13.13 -7.44
CA GLN A 801 -35.16 -13.38 -7.30
C GLN A 801 -35.91 -12.21 -6.67
N ASN A 802 -35.29 -11.52 -5.71
CA ASN A 802 -35.96 -10.38 -5.06
C ASN A 802 -36.07 -9.17 -5.99
N LEU A 803 -35.27 -9.11 -7.05
CA LEU A 803 -35.28 -8.05 -8.05
C LEU A 803 -36.29 -8.35 -9.19
N GLU A 804 -36.41 -9.62 -9.61
CA GLU A 804 -37.42 -10.04 -10.61
C GLU A 804 -38.86 -9.97 -10.07
N ARG A 805 -39.08 -10.14 -8.74
CA ARG A 805 -40.37 -9.96 -8.08
C ARG A 805 -40.80 -8.51 -7.92
N ARG A 806 -39.89 -7.53 -8.12
CA ARG A 806 -40.18 -6.08 -8.00
C ARG A 806 -40.31 -5.38 -9.35
N GLN A 807 -40.08 -6.08 -10.47
CA GLN A 807 -40.47 -5.68 -11.83
C GLN A 807 -41.84 -6.30 -12.18
#